data_d5b200b1c6c1a276ed6b44aa8389008e
#
_entry.id   d5b200b1c6c1a276ed6b44aa8389008e
#
_cell.length_a   1.000
_cell.length_b   1.000
_cell.length_c   1.000
_cell.angle_alpha   90.00
_cell.angle_beta   90.00
_cell.angle_gamma   90.00
#
_symmetry.space_group_name_H-M   'P 1'
#
loop_
_entity.id
_entity.type
_entity.pdbx_description
1 polymer ?
#
loop_
_entity_poly.entity_id
_entity_poly.type
_entity_poly.pdbx_seq_one_letter_code
_entity_poly.pdbx_strand_id
1 'polypeptide(L)'
;MRSVTSFNDSWVFSEGSAATEAGRLQAGRPVSLPHNAVELPFNYFDEASYQRAFTYQKPLAWRREFHGREVSLVFDAAMADAVVYLNGEEIVAHKDGYTPFEARLTDRLREGDNLITVKIDGSENPEIPPFGGRIDYLTYAGIYRDVWLKVTDAVSIANIKIETRDVLSDAKSVTVRCDLANPQSLTFAGTVTALLKDTNGKVLAEAIGETRGESVTLEITGLKGLSLWDIDSPVLYEAEVQLRSDRGSDRLSSRFGFRTAEFTTEGFKLNGRPLKIRGLNRHQAFPYVGYAMGRTAQERDAEILKNTLHCNLVRTSHYPQSKWFLDHCDRIGLLVFEEIPGWQHIGGEAWKQEAIQNVRRMIERDWNHPSIIIWGVRINESQDSHDFYVETNRLARELDPTRQTGGVRYITDSEFLEDVYTMNDFILGNEELPGANRPRTALRPQQECTGLNRKVPYLITEFGGHMYPTKIYDQEQRQAEHVRRHLEVLNAAHGDPGISGAIGWCMFDYNTHKDFGSGDRICYHGVMDMFRQPKFAAYVYASQCEPSEEVVMKPVTFWARGERNIGGVLPLIVLTNCDEVELKYGLLVKRVGPDRENFPHLPHPPVVIDHRHFTKDELGVWGMKWEDAAFTGFIDGKAAASLRMVADPVPTTLEVVADNATLRAEGRDSVRVIVRALDQAGNVLPFLNDAVDVTVTGPARLLGPERLVFQGGSTGFWLETTGAAGGIAVAVTSTRLGSVRLELSAVASEAAAA
;
A
#
# COMPACT_ATOMS: atom_id res chain seq x y z
N MET A 1 24.40 25.54 -0.66
CA MET A 1 23.10 25.11 -0.09
C MET A 1 22.49 24.02 -0.97
N ARG A 2 21.81 23.04 -0.41
CA ARG A 2 21.18 21.89 -1.10
C ARG A 2 20.16 22.33 -2.16
N SER A 3 20.19 21.67 -3.32
CA SER A 3 19.13 21.71 -4.32
C SER A 3 18.79 20.28 -4.71
N VAL A 4 17.51 19.93 -4.70
CA VAL A 4 16.97 18.63 -5.13
C VAL A 4 15.87 18.90 -6.14
N THR A 5 16.10 18.52 -7.39
CA THR A 5 15.16 18.77 -8.48
C THR A 5 14.77 17.48 -9.17
N SER A 6 13.54 17.39 -9.65
CA SER A 6 13.08 16.23 -10.42
C SER A 6 13.94 16.02 -11.66
N PHE A 7 14.31 14.79 -11.91
CA PHE A 7 15.06 14.38 -13.10
C PHE A 7 14.26 13.38 -13.96
N ASN A 8 12.94 13.36 -13.79
CA ASN A 8 12.04 12.35 -14.36
C ASN A 8 11.78 12.48 -15.86
N ASP A 9 11.80 13.69 -16.41
CA ASP A 9 11.36 13.93 -17.79
C ASP A 9 12.46 13.69 -18.82
N SER A 10 12.04 13.49 -20.09
CA SER A 10 12.94 13.47 -21.26
C SER A 10 14.02 12.39 -21.23
N TRP A 11 13.70 11.21 -20.75
CA TRP A 11 14.55 10.04 -20.92
C TRP A 11 14.32 9.41 -22.28
N VAL A 12 15.36 8.80 -22.84
CA VAL A 12 15.29 7.94 -24.01
C VAL A 12 15.36 6.49 -23.56
N PHE A 13 14.33 5.73 -23.84
CA PHE A 13 14.22 4.32 -23.48
C PHE A 13 14.46 3.43 -24.70
N SER A 14 15.26 2.41 -24.54
CA SER A 14 15.50 1.39 -25.56
C SER A 14 15.51 -0.02 -24.94
N GLU A 15 15.16 -1.01 -25.75
CA GLU A 15 15.25 -2.41 -25.38
C GLU A 15 16.67 -2.93 -25.45
N GLY A 16 17.02 -3.89 -24.60
CA GLY A 16 18.34 -4.49 -24.53
C GLY A 16 19.34 -3.68 -23.72
N SER A 17 20.55 -4.22 -23.63
CA SER A 17 21.65 -3.62 -22.87
C SER A 17 22.59 -2.84 -23.82
N ALA A 18 22.65 -1.53 -23.62
CA ALA A 18 23.64 -0.66 -24.26
C ALA A 18 24.89 -0.43 -23.39
N ALA A 19 25.22 -1.36 -22.48
CA ALA A 19 26.37 -1.19 -21.58
C ALA A 19 27.72 -0.96 -22.34
N THR A 20 27.94 -1.62 -23.45
CA THR A 20 29.14 -1.44 -24.31
C THR A 20 29.14 -0.13 -25.06
N GLU A 21 28.00 0.53 -25.21
CA GLU A 21 27.81 1.82 -25.92
C GLU A 21 27.25 2.89 -24.97
N ALA A 22 27.45 2.74 -23.66
CA ALA A 22 26.88 3.62 -22.63
C ALA A 22 27.31 5.11 -22.80
N GLY A 23 28.38 5.37 -23.50
CA GLY A 23 28.85 6.72 -23.81
C GLY A 23 28.23 7.36 -25.07
N ARG A 24 27.29 6.68 -25.75
CA ARG A 24 26.62 7.17 -26.96
C ARG A 24 25.10 7.10 -26.81
N LEU A 25 24.41 8.19 -27.14
CA LEU A 25 22.94 8.22 -27.13
C LEU A 25 22.43 7.27 -28.24
N GLN A 26 21.59 6.33 -27.81
CA GLN A 26 20.94 5.33 -28.66
C GLN A 26 19.64 5.86 -29.26
N ALA A 27 19.21 5.24 -30.37
CA ALA A 27 17.84 5.42 -30.84
C ALA A 27 16.86 4.73 -29.88
N GLY A 28 15.79 5.43 -29.50
CA GLY A 28 14.79 4.92 -28.59
C GLY A 28 13.54 5.79 -28.55
N ARG A 29 12.58 5.40 -27.72
CA ARG A 29 11.37 6.21 -27.51
C ARG A 29 11.53 7.15 -26.33
N PRO A 30 10.97 8.38 -26.41
CA PRO A 30 10.95 9.27 -25.25
C PRO A 30 10.03 8.72 -24.16
N VAL A 31 10.50 8.77 -22.92
CA VAL A 31 9.70 8.39 -21.74
C VAL A 31 9.94 9.38 -20.61
N SER A 32 8.99 9.45 -19.68
CA SER A 32 9.16 10.10 -18.38
C SER A 32 9.01 9.09 -17.26
N LEU A 33 9.66 9.33 -16.13
CA LEU A 33 9.59 8.49 -14.94
C LEU A 33 8.46 8.95 -14.01
N PRO A 34 7.87 8.07 -13.23
CA PRO A 34 8.05 6.62 -13.14
C PRO A 34 7.72 5.89 -14.44
N HIS A 35 8.47 4.84 -14.79
CA HIS A 35 8.27 4.10 -16.04
C HIS A 35 8.47 2.60 -15.84
N ASN A 36 7.47 1.80 -16.23
CA ASN A 36 7.59 0.36 -16.36
C ASN A 36 8.10 0.02 -17.77
N ALA A 37 9.14 -0.80 -17.86
CA ALA A 37 9.79 -1.12 -19.13
C ALA A 37 8.84 -1.78 -20.14
N VAL A 38 7.87 -2.58 -19.64
CA VAL A 38 6.85 -3.26 -20.44
C VAL A 38 5.48 -3.04 -19.82
N GLU A 39 4.56 -2.48 -20.58
CA GLU A 39 3.14 -2.45 -20.20
C GLU A 39 2.53 -3.83 -20.47
N LEU A 40 1.93 -4.45 -19.45
CA LEU A 40 1.32 -5.76 -19.57
C LEU A 40 -0.17 -5.65 -19.88
N PRO A 41 -0.75 -6.55 -20.66
CA PRO A 41 -2.20 -6.69 -20.74
C PRO A 41 -2.82 -6.94 -19.36
N PHE A 42 -4.13 -6.71 -19.25
CA PHE A 42 -4.86 -6.93 -17.99
C PHE A 42 -4.67 -8.36 -17.44
N ASN A 43 -4.65 -9.34 -18.32
CA ASN A 43 -4.50 -10.77 -18.01
C ASN A 43 -3.83 -11.53 -19.18
N TYR A 44 -3.55 -12.83 -19.02
CA TYR A 44 -2.96 -13.72 -20.05
C TYR A 44 -1.67 -13.18 -20.71
N PHE A 45 -0.82 -12.51 -19.95
CA PHE A 45 0.47 -12.01 -20.41
C PHE A 45 1.59 -13.05 -20.23
N ASP A 46 2.73 -12.77 -20.86
CA ASP A 46 3.98 -13.49 -20.67
C ASP A 46 4.93 -12.64 -19.83
N GLU A 47 5.22 -13.08 -18.61
CA GLU A 47 6.16 -12.42 -17.71
C GLU A 47 7.60 -12.38 -18.24
N ALA A 48 7.98 -13.30 -19.14
CA ALA A 48 9.29 -13.26 -19.80
C ALA A 48 9.51 -11.97 -20.63
N SER A 49 8.43 -11.28 -20.99
CA SER A 49 8.51 -10.01 -21.74
C SER A 49 9.28 -8.92 -21.01
N TYR A 50 9.28 -8.88 -19.69
CA TYR A 50 10.05 -7.91 -18.89
C TYR A 50 11.30 -8.50 -18.22
N GLN A 51 11.46 -9.84 -18.21
CA GLN A 51 12.61 -10.53 -17.60
C GLN A 51 13.86 -10.46 -18.51
N ARG A 52 14.30 -9.26 -18.81
CA ARG A 52 15.44 -8.96 -19.69
C ARG A 52 16.01 -7.58 -19.43
N ALA A 53 17.11 -7.25 -20.13
CA ALA A 53 17.75 -5.95 -19.97
C ALA A 53 17.09 -4.84 -20.79
N PHE A 54 17.08 -3.64 -20.22
CA PHE A 54 16.59 -2.38 -20.79
C PHE A 54 17.60 -1.26 -20.55
N THR A 55 17.54 -0.22 -21.38
CA THR A 55 18.42 0.94 -21.26
C THR A 55 17.62 2.23 -21.21
N TYR A 56 17.97 3.09 -20.27
CA TYR A 56 17.48 4.46 -20.15
C TYR A 56 18.63 5.43 -20.31
N GLN A 57 18.50 6.43 -21.17
CA GLN A 57 19.52 7.45 -21.39
C GLN A 57 18.95 8.84 -21.29
N LYS A 58 19.75 9.76 -20.73
CA LYS A 58 19.38 11.17 -20.65
C LYS A 58 20.62 12.06 -20.70
N PRO A 59 20.67 13.08 -21.59
CA PRO A 59 21.67 14.11 -21.56
C PRO A 59 21.60 14.94 -20.28
N LEU A 60 22.77 15.30 -19.73
CA LEU A 60 22.92 16.21 -18.61
C LEU A 60 23.92 17.31 -18.99
N ALA A 61 23.41 18.49 -19.30
CA ALA A 61 24.26 19.65 -19.55
C ALA A 61 24.95 20.09 -18.25
N TRP A 62 26.25 20.33 -18.34
CA TRP A 62 26.96 20.91 -17.19
C TRP A 62 26.42 22.32 -16.89
N ARG A 63 26.30 22.63 -15.61
CA ARG A 63 25.82 23.92 -15.13
C ARG A 63 26.85 24.55 -14.20
N ARG A 64 26.99 25.88 -14.26
CA ARG A 64 27.91 26.63 -13.40
C ARG A 64 27.73 26.33 -11.91
N GLU A 65 26.50 26.01 -11.48
CA GLU A 65 26.16 25.61 -10.10
C GLU A 65 26.80 24.30 -9.65
N PHE A 66 27.31 23.46 -10.57
CA PHE A 66 27.99 22.20 -10.24
C PHE A 66 29.46 22.41 -9.85
N HIS A 67 30.02 23.57 -10.19
CA HIS A 67 31.43 23.87 -9.92
C HIS A 67 31.73 23.90 -8.42
N GLY A 68 32.63 23.01 -7.97
CA GLY A 68 33.06 22.92 -6.58
C GLY A 68 32.00 22.33 -5.62
N ARG A 69 30.96 21.69 -6.17
CA ARG A 69 29.88 21.08 -5.38
C ARG A 69 29.77 19.57 -5.65
N GLU A 70 29.10 18.88 -4.76
CA GLU A 70 28.71 17.48 -4.94
C GLU A 70 27.44 17.40 -5.79
N VAL A 71 27.50 16.60 -6.83
CA VAL A 71 26.41 16.36 -7.78
C VAL A 71 26.12 14.88 -7.85
N SER A 72 24.89 14.49 -7.62
CA SER A 72 24.47 13.10 -7.62
C SER A 72 23.08 12.93 -8.24
N LEU A 73 22.81 11.75 -8.76
CA LEU A 73 21.45 11.28 -9.05
C LEU A 73 21.01 10.34 -7.94
N VAL A 74 19.85 10.60 -7.38
CA VAL A 74 19.20 9.73 -6.39
C VAL A 74 18.03 9.04 -7.08
N PHE A 75 18.06 7.73 -7.10
CA PHE A 75 16.99 6.87 -7.60
C PHE A 75 16.18 6.37 -6.40
N ASP A 76 14.89 6.66 -6.36
CA ASP A 76 14.03 6.16 -5.27
C ASP A 76 13.80 4.64 -5.35
N ALA A 77 13.85 4.05 -6.52
CA ALA A 77 14.01 2.61 -6.79
C ALA A 77 14.15 2.34 -8.29
N ALA A 78 14.77 1.20 -8.63
CA ALA A 78 14.84 0.66 -9.99
C ALA A 78 14.89 -0.88 -9.94
N MET A 79 14.04 -1.57 -10.71
CA MET A 79 13.88 -3.03 -10.64
C MET A 79 14.61 -3.71 -11.77
N ALA A 80 15.60 -4.57 -11.45
CA ALA A 80 16.09 -4.94 -10.11
C ALA A 80 17.62 -4.88 -10.02
N ASP A 81 18.35 -5.12 -11.13
CA ASP A 81 19.80 -5.03 -11.24
C ASP A 81 20.12 -3.80 -12.08
N ALA A 82 20.50 -2.71 -11.43
CA ALA A 82 20.70 -1.42 -12.04
C ALA A 82 22.19 -1.06 -12.10
N VAL A 83 22.66 -0.61 -13.27
CA VAL A 83 24.01 -0.06 -13.43
C VAL A 83 23.93 1.32 -14.05
N VAL A 84 24.50 2.33 -13.40
CA VAL A 84 24.52 3.72 -13.86
C VAL A 84 25.89 4.05 -14.44
N TYR A 85 25.88 4.62 -15.62
CA TYR A 85 27.07 5.11 -16.33
C TYR A 85 26.99 6.62 -16.54
N LEU A 86 28.13 7.30 -16.48
CA LEU A 86 28.31 8.67 -16.95
C LEU A 86 29.34 8.71 -18.06
N ASN A 87 28.96 9.18 -19.24
CA ASN A 87 29.85 9.26 -20.43
C ASN A 87 30.50 7.92 -20.79
N GLY A 88 29.84 6.81 -20.50
CA GLY A 88 30.33 5.46 -20.75
C GLY A 88 31.14 4.83 -19.62
N GLU A 89 31.45 5.56 -18.56
CA GLU A 89 32.12 5.03 -17.38
C GLU A 89 31.10 4.61 -16.31
N GLU A 90 31.27 3.43 -15.74
CA GLU A 90 30.43 2.94 -14.66
C GLU A 90 30.60 3.79 -13.40
N ILE A 91 29.49 4.22 -12.81
CA ILE A 91 29.43 4.99 -11.57
C ILE A 91 29.08 4.12 -10.37
N VAL A 92 27.98 3.35 -10.50
CA VAL A 92 27.43 2.50 -9.44
C VAL A 92 26.64 1.37 -10.03
N ALA A 93 26.75 0.19 -9.41
CA ALA A 93 25.85 -0.94 -9.59
C ALA A 93 25.02 -1.12 -8.31
N HIS A 94 23.73 -1.44 -8.45
CA HIS A 94 22.80 -1.59 -7.35
C HIS A 94 21.92 -2.83 -7.56
N LYS A 95 21.93 -3.73 -6.58
CA LYS A 95 21.22 -5.01 -6.59
C LYS A 95 20.04 -5.01 -5.62
N ASP A 96 19.07 -4.15 -5.83
CA ASP A 96 17.83 -4.07 -5.06
C ASP A 96 16.77 -3.35 -5.86
N GLY A 97 15.58 -3.91 -5.89
CA GLY A 97 14.47 -3.33 -6.64
C GLY A 97 13.61 -2.33 -5.85
N TYR A 98 13.78 -2.16 -4.52
CA TYR A 98 12.74 -1.53 -3.69
C TYR A 98 13.22 -0.36 -2.83
N THR A 99 14.53 -0.21 -2.65
CA THR A 99 15.11 0.87 -1.84
C THR A 99 15.94 1.85 -2.67
N PRO A 100 16.16 3.08 -2.18
CA PRO A 100 16.89 4.09 -2.93
C PRO A 100 18.39 3.81 -3.00
N PHE A 101 19.01 4.35 -4.06
CA PHE A 101 20.46 4.40 -4.21
C PHE A 101 20.91 5.70 -4.88
N GLU A 102 22.17 6.04 -4.70
CA GLU A 102 22.76 7.28 -5.18
C GLU A 102 23.93 7.04 -6.13
N ALA A 103 23.91 7.68 -7.30
CA ALA A 103 24.99 7.72 -8.25
C ALA A 103 25.73 9.07 -8.17
N ARG A 104 26.91 9.08 -7.56
CA ARG A 104 27.75 10.29 -7.43
C ARG A 104 28.45 10.60 -8.73
N LEU A 105 28.21 11.80 -9.28
CA LEU A 105 28.69 12.22 -10.59
C LEU A 105 29.91 13.16 -10.53
N THR A 106 30.16 13.81 -9.40
CA THR A 106 31.06 14.96 -9.20
C THR A 106 32.39 14.85 -9.94
N ASP A 107 33.15 13.78 -9.71
CA ASP A 107 34.51 13.65 -10.21
C ASP A 107 34.57 13.29 -11.71
N ARG A 108 33.46 12.99 -12.36
CA ARG A 108 33.37 12.50 -13.73
C ARG A 108 32.54 13.40 -14.65
N LEU A 109 31.91 14.46 -14.09
CA LEU A 109 31.22 15.47 -14.88
C LEU A 109 32.24 16.29 -15.70
N ARG A 110 31.92 16.48 -16.96
CA ARG A 110 32.70 17.30 -17.91
C ARG A 110 31.96 18.60 -18.16
N GLU A 111 32.70 19.69 -18.39
CA GLU A 111 32.09 20.90 -18.92
C GLU A 111 31.48 20.63 -20.30
N GLY A 112 30.27 21.12 -20.54
CA GLY A 112 29.47 20.83 -21.72
C GLY A 112 28.47 19.70 -21.49
N ASP A 113 28.26 18.88 -22.50
CA ASP A 113 27.27 17.81 -22.49
C ASP A 113 27.79 16.53 -21.85
N ASN A 114 27.02 15.96 -20.98
CA ASN A 114 27.22 14.64 -20.38
C ASN A 114 26.06 13.72 -20.73
N LEU A 115 26.30 12.44 -20.75
CA LEU A 115 25.29 11.43 -20.99
C LEU A 115 25.20 10.48 -19.81
N ILE A 116 24.03 10.45 -19.18
CA ILE A 116 23.64 9.43 -18.20
C ILE A 116 23.09 8.23 -18.97
N THR A 117 23.59 7.04 -18.65
CA THR A 117 23.03 5.78 -19.13
C THR A 117 22.72 4.88 -17.93
N VAL A 118 21.53 4.33 -17.87
CA VAL A 118 21.12 3.37 -16.82
C VAL A 118 20.72 2.08 -17.51
N LYS A 119 21.47 1.02 -17.25
CA LYS A 119 21.07 -0.34 -17.60
C LYS A 119 20.20 -0.88 -16.47
N ILE A 120 19.05 -1.43 -16.80
CA ILE A 120 18.17 -2.17 -15.88
C ILE A 120 18.05 -3.60 -16.40
N ASP A 121 18.36 -4.57 -15.57
CA ASP A 121 18.09 -5.97 -15.86
C ASP A 121 16.93 -6.45 -15.00
N GLY A 122 15.80 -6.76 -15.64
CA GLY A 122 14.58 -7.27 -14.99
C GLY A 122 14.56 -8.80 -14.87
N SER A 123 15.64 -9.48 -15.25
CA SER A 123 15.74 -10.94 -15.10
C SER A 123 15.77 -11.36 -13.63
N GLU A 124 15.26 -12.53 -13.33
CA GLU A 124 15.30 -13.11 -11.99
C GLU A 124 16.73 -13.55 -11.63
N ASN A 125 17.45 -12.67 -10.95
CA ASN A 125 18.81 -12.95 -10.48
C ASN A 125 18.78 -13.62 -9.10
N PRO A 126 19.21 -14.90 -8.95
CA PRO A 126 19.12 -15.64 -7.69
C PRO A 126 20.03 -15.10 -6.56
N GLU A 127 20.86 -14.10 -6.82
CA GLU A 127 21.65 -13.39 -5.80
C GLU A 127 20.93 -12.15 -5.24
N ILE A 128 19.73 -11.81 -5.74
CA ILE A 128 19.00 -10.60 -5.37
C ILE A 128 17.63 -10.98 -4.79
N PRO A 129 17.27 -10.59 -3.56
CA PRO A 129 15.88 -10.70 -3.09
C PRO A 129 14.90 -9.91 -3.98
N PRO A 130 13.71 -10.44 -4.28
CA PRO A 130 13.09 -11.67 -3.80
C PRO A 130 13.40 -12.91 -4.64
N PHE A 131 14.27 -12.84 -5.63
CA PHE A 131 14.49 -13.90 -6.61
C PHE A 131 15.22 -15.13 -6.05
N GLY A 132 15.27 -16.19 -6.85
CA GLY A 132 15.89 -17.47 -6.54
C GLY A 132 14.91 -18.59 -6.24
N GLY A 133 13.65 -18.28 -5.98
CA GLY A 133 12.52 -19.18 -5.82
C GLY A 133 11.29 -18.67 -6.55
N ARG A 134 10.16 -19.35 -6.39
CA ARG A 134 8.88 -18.84 -6.89
C ARG A 134 8.41 -17.68 -6.00
N ILE A 135 7.72 -16.71 -6.61
CA ILE A 135 7.04 -15.62 -5.92
C ILE A 135 5.62 -15.51 -6.48
N ASP A 136 4.65 -15.14 -5.64
CA ASP A 136 3.24 -15.07 -6.05
C ASP A 136 2.80 -13.70 -6.58
N TYR A 137 3.74 -12.82 -6.88
CA TYR A 137 3.52 -11.48 -7.44
C TYR A 137 4.53 -11.19 -8.55
N LEU A 138 4.23 -10.17 -9.37
CA LEU A 138 5.16 -9.74 -10.42
C LEU A 138 6.11 -8.67 -9.87
N THR A 139 7.37 -8.72 -10.32
CA THR A 139 8.38 -7.73 -9.99
C THR A 139 8.44 -6.60 -11.01
N TYR A 140 8.02 -6.88 -12.27
CA TYR A 140 8.14 -5.95 -13.38
C TYR A 140 9.61 -5.58 -13.66
N ALA A 141 9.86 -4.51 -14.43
CA ALA A 141 11.20 -3.97 -14.67
C ALA A 141 11.12 -2.50 -14.99
N GLY A 142 12.17 -1.74 -14.68
CA GLY A 142 12.27 -0.33 -15.06
C GLY A 142 12.64 0.60 -13.92
N ILE A 143 12.77 1.88 -14.25
CA ILE A 143 12.91 2.96 -13.24
C ILE A 143 11.49 3.39 -12.86
N TYR A 144 10.90 2.67 -11.93
CA TYR A 144 9.48 2.76 -11.60
C TYR A 144 9.14 3.72 -10.45
N ARG A 145 10.18 4.41 -9.91
CA ARG A 145 10.04 5.52 -8.94
C ARG A 145 10.79 6.74 -9.44
N ASP A 146 10.70 7.81 -8.67
CA ASP A 146 11.31 9.10 -9.02
C ASP A 146 12.84 9.04 -9.06
N VAL A 147 13.43 9.89 -9.92
CA VAL A 147 14.86 10.20 -9.95
C VAL A 147 15.07 11.68 -9.68
N TRP A 148 16.02 11.99 -8.82
CA TRP A 148 16.31 13.34 -8.35
C TRP A 148 17.74 13.73 -8.70
N LEU A 149 17.93 14.95 -9.21
CA LEU A 149 19.24 15.57 -9.30
C LEU A 149 19.49 16.33 -7.98
N LYS A 150 20.45 15.82 -7.20
CA LYS A 150 20.86 16.39 -5.92
C LYS A 150 22.19 17.13 -6.09
N VAL A 151 22.24 18.40 -5.67
CA VAL A 151 23.44 19.24 -5.64
C VAL A 151 23.62 19.78 -4.23
N THR A 152 24.78 19.50 -3.63
CA THR A 152 25.10 19.94 -2.27
C THR A 152 26.50 20.55 -2.22
N ASP A 153 26.85 21.22 -1.13
CA ASP A 153 28.21 21.60 -0.85
C ASP A 153 29.04 20.37 -0.48
N ALA A 154 30.38 20.49 -0.43
CA ALA A 154 31.30 19.37 -0.25
C ALA A 154 31.07 18.58 1.06
N VAL A 155 30.64 19.28 2.11
CA VAL A 155 30.15 18.67 3.35
C VAL A 155 28.67 19.01 3.48
N SER A 156 27.83 18.00 3.62
CA SER A 156 26.38 18.15 3.64
C SER A 156 25.72 17.16 4.61
N ILE A 157 24.42 17.30 4.84
CA ILE A 157 23.64 16.36 5.67
C ILE A 157 23.31 15.13 4.81
N ALA A 158 23.73 13.96 5.27
CA ALA A 158 23.38 12.68 4.62
C ALA A 158 21.97 12.22 5.00
N ASN A 159 21.69 12.14 6.30
CA ASN A 159 20.42 11.71 6.85
C ASN A 159 20.17 12.33 8.22
N ILE A 160 18.92 12.32 8.67
CA ILE A 160 18.53 12.71 10.03
C ILE A 160 17.66 11.59 10.63
N LYS A 161 17.95 11.25 11.89
CA LYS A 161 17.14 10.30 12.67
C LYS A 161 16.55 11.03 13.86
N ILE A 162 15.27 10.86 14.09
CA ILE A 162 14.52 11.52 15.16
C ILE A 162 13.95 10.44 16.08
N GLU A 163 14.39 10.44 17.34
CA GLU A 163 13.87 9.55 18.36
C GLU A 163 13.12 10.35 19.42
N THR A 164 11.87 9.99 19.65
CA THR A 164 11.05 10.60 20.72
C THR A 164 11.15 9.76 21.98
N ARG A 165 11.28 10.43 23.13
CA ARG A 165 11.38 9.80 24.46
C ARG A 165 10.41 10.46 25.43
N ASP A 166 10.10 9.74 26.50
CA ASP A 166 9.18 10.19 27.56
C ASP A 166 7.81 10.61 27.00
N VAL A 167 7.37 9.93 25.94
CA VAL A 167 6.24 10.32 25.09
C VAL A 167 4.94 10.46 25.88
N LEU A 168 4.73 9.62 26.89
CA LEU A 168 3.51 9.63 27.73
C LEU A 168 3.62 10.55 28.93
N SER A 169 4.79 11.18 29.16
CA SER A 169 4.98 12.14 30.24
C SER A 169 4.56 13.55 29.82
N ASP A 170 4.37 14.44 30.81
CA ASP A 170 4.07 15.86 30.56
C ASP A 170 5.24 16.60 29.90
N ALA A 171 6.48 16.17 30.17
CA ALA A 171 7.70 16.72 29.60
C ALA A 171 8.36 15.67 28.69
N LYS A 172 8.20 15.84 27.39
CA LYS A 172 8.77 14.97 26.36
C LYS A 172 10.18 15.38 25.97
N SER A 173 10.92 14.49 25.34
CA SER A 173 12.21 14.78 24.75
C SER A 173 12.36 14.21 23.36
N VAL A 174 13.27 14.81 22.58
CA VAL A 174 13.62 14.39 21.22
C VAL A 174 15.12 14.33 21.11
N THR A 175 15.64 13.23 20.59
CA THR A 175 17.03 13.12 20.16
C THR A 175 17.06 13.22 18.63
N VAL A 176 17.86 14.14 18.10
CA VAL A 176 18.08 14.33 16.65
C VAL A 176 19.51 13.95 16.33
N ARG A 177 19.71 12.83 15.65
CA ARG A 177 21.00 12.46 15.09
C ARG A 177 21.07 12.98 13.65
N CYS A 178 22.14 13.72 13.35
CA CYS A 178 22.46 14.23 12.03
C CYS A 178 23.69 13.49 11.50
N ASP A 179 23.54 12.70 10.46
CA ASP A 179 24.64 12.06 9.75
C ASP A 179 25.11 12.95 8.61
N LEU A 180 26.42 13.10 8.44
CA LEU A 180 27.06 14.01 7.49
C LEU A 180 27.70 13.24 6.35
N ALA A 181 27.52 13.73 5.12
CA ALA A 181 28.23 13.28 3.94
C ALA A 181 29.49 14.15 3.72
N ASN A 182 30.65 13.50 3.62
CA ASN A 182 31.92 14.11 3.31
C ASN A 182 32.70 13.17 2.36
N PRO A 183 32.22 12.98 1.12
CA PRO A 183 32.76 11.96 0.20
C PRO A 183 34.20 12.25 -0.24
N GLN A 184 34.68 13.50 -0.09
CA GLN A 184 36.05 13.89 -0.38
C GLN A 184 36.98 13.77 0.85
N SER A 185 36.48 13.31 1.98
CA SER A 185 37.22 13.16 3.23
C SER A 185 37.94 14.45 3.67
N LEU A 186 37.30 15.60 3.49
CA LEU A 186 37.85 16.90 3.83
C LEU A 186 37.89 17.09 5.36
N THR A 187 38.95 17.72 5.84
CA THR A 187 38.93 18.26 7.22
C THR A 187 37.98 19.46 7.27
N PHE A 188 37.07 19.47 8.20
CA PHE A 188 36.09 20.56 8.39
C PHE A 188 35.77 20.77 9.86
N ALA A 189 35.23 21.94 10.15
CA ALA A 189 34.59 22.25 11.42
C ALA A 189 33.25 22.94 11.11
N GLY A 190 32.24 22.59 11.88
CA GLY A 190 30.90 23.14 11.65
C GLY A 190 30.01 23.11 12.88
N THR A 191 28.88 23.77 12.75
CA THR A 191 27.79 23.80 13.73
C THR A 191 26.56 23.19 13.10
N VAL A 192 25.88 22.31 13.83
CA VAL A 192 24.59 21.75 13.49
C VAL A 192 23.54 22.32 14.44
N THR A 193 22.46 22.85 13.88
CA THR A 193 21.30 23.35 14.61
C THR A 193 20.09 22.52 14.25
N ALA A 194 19.41 21.96 15.24
CA ALA A 194 18.12 21.28 15.08
C ALA A 194 17.00 22.19 15.59
N LEU A 195 16.04 22.49 14.73
CA LEU A 195 14.84 23.28 15.03
C LEU A 195 13.64 22.36 15.04
N LEU A 196 12.95 22.28 16.17
CA LEU A 196 11.67 21.59 16.28
C LEU A 196 10.55 22.57 15.96
N LYS A 197 9.69 22.22 14.99
CA LYS A 197 8.57 23.04 14.53
C LYS A 197 7.23 22.32 14.67
N ASP A 198 6.18 23.10 14.93
CA ASP A 198 4.80 22.60 14.86
C ASP A 198 4.27 22.55 13.42
N THR A 199 3.03 22.11 13.26
CA THR A 199 2.33 22.00 11.97
C THR A 199 2.18 23.32 11.22
N ASN A 200 2.32 24.46 11.91
CA ASN A 200 2.25 25.81 11.34
C ASN A 200 3.64 26.39 11.02
N GLY A 201 4.71 25.61 11.22
CA GLY A 201 6.08 26.04 11.01
C GLY A 201 6.67 26.90 12.13
N LYS A 202 5.96 27.06 13.26
CA LYS A 202 6.45 27.80 14.42
C LYS A 202 7.53 26.98 15.14
N VAL A 203 8.68 27.56 15.37
CA VAL A 203 9.75 26.95 16.17
C VAL A 203 9.30 26.83 17.63
N LEU A 204 9.32 25.62 18.14
CA LEU A 204 8.99 25.26 19.52
C LEU A 204 10.22 25.17 20.41
N ALA A 205 11.33 24.67 19.86
CA ALA A 205 12.58 24.49 20.56
C ALA A 205 13.74 24.37 19.58
N GLU A 206 14.96 24.55 20.07
CA GLU A 206 16.20 24.37 19.31
C GLU A 206 17.29 23.70 20.14
N ALA A 207 18.22 23.03 19.45
CA ALA A 207 19.45 22.54 20.01
C ALA A 207 20.61 22.80 19.03
N ILE A 208 21.78 23.11 19.56
CA ILE A 208 22.98 23.45 18.78
C ILE A 208 24.15 22.59 19.25
N GLY A 209 24.94 22.08 18.31
CA GLY A 209 26.15 21.29 18.59
C GLY A 209 27.24 21.56 17.57
N GLU A 210 28.48 21.47 18.01
CA GLU A 210 29.65 21.51 17.12
C GLU A 210 29.95 20.13 16.56
N THR A 211 30.46 20.09 15.34
CA THR A 211 30.87 18.82 14.70
C THR A 211 32.16 18.98 13.91
N ARG A 212 32.95 17.91 13.92
CA ARG A 212 34.16 17.70 13.10
C ARG A 212 34.22 16.27 12.54
N GLY A 213 33.19 15.49 12.82
CA GLY A 213 33.07 14.07 12.45
C GLY A 213 31.88 13.80 11.54
N GLU A 214 31.63 12.52 11.31
CA GLU A 214 30.61 12.03 10.39
C GLU A 214 29.17 12.11 10.94
N SER A 215 29.00 12.35 12.24
CA SER A 215 27.68 12.50 12.85
C SER A 215 27.71 13.38 14.09
N VAL A 216 26.56 13.96 14.42
CA VAL A 216 26.33 14.68 15.68
C VAL A 216 24.93 14.35 16.19
N THR A 217 24.81 14.21 17.50
CA THR A 217 23.54 13.95 18.18
C THR A 217 23.19 15.15 19.07
N LEU A 218 21.98 15.65 18.90
CA LEU A 218 21.43 16.79 19.63
C LEU A 218 20.23 16.34 20.45
N GLU A 219 20.10 16.83 21.68
CA GLU A 219 18.98 16.54 22.55
C GLU A 219 18.15 17.80 22.81
N ILE A 220 16.83 17.67 22.71
CA ILE A 220 15.85 18.70 23.07
C ILE A 220 14.96 18.09 24.15
N THR A 221 14.99 18.64 25.36
CA THR A 221 14.29 18.13 26.53
C THR A 221 13.28 19.11 27.09
N GLY A 222 12.38 18.63 27.95
CA GLY A 222 11.42 19.50 28.66
C GLY A 222 10.30 20.04 27.79
N LEU A 223 10.00 19.40 26.68
CA LEU A 223 8.95 19.77 25.74
C LEU A 223 7.56 19.50 26.36
N LYS A 224 6.76 20.55 26.52
CA LYS A 224 5.43 20.49 27.15
C LYS A 224 4.32 20.90 26.19
N GLY A 225 3.10 20.40 26.45
CA GLY A 225 1.90 20.78 25.69
C GLY A 225 1.89 20.25 24.26
N LEU A 226 2.68 19.20 23.95
CA LEU A 226 2.73 18.57 22.64
C LEU A 226 1.71 17.43 22.53
N SER A 227 0.96 17.44 21.44
CA SER A 227 0.00 16.39 21.11
C SER A 227 0.69 15.14 20.62
N LEU A 228 0.10 13.98 20.89
CA LEU A 228 0.57 12.70 20.37
C LEU A 228 0.10 12.53 18.93
N TRP A 229 0.86 11.76 18.14
CA TRP A 229 0.38 11.17 16.91
C TRP A 229 -0.47 9.95 17.25
N ASP A 230 -1.67 9.88 16.69
CA ASP A 230 -2.63 8.80 16.89
C ASP A 230 -3.38 8.52 15.60
N ILE A 231 -4.03 7.35 15.49
CA ILE A 231 -4.80 7.00 14.29
C ILE A 231 -5.99 7.93 14.02
N ASP A 232 -6.56 8.53 15.08
CA ASP A 232 -7.71 9.45 14.98
C ASP A 232 -7.28 10.93 15.02
N SER A 233 -6.04 11.19 15.41
CA SER A 233 -5.46 12.53 15.48
C SER A 233 -3.96 12.49 15.13
N PRO A 234 -3.63 12.36 13.83
CA PRO A 234 -2.25 12.15 13.37
C PRO A 234 -1.43 13.46 13.37
N VAL A 235 -1.13 13.97 14.55
CA VAL A 235 -0.37 15.22 14.71
C VAL A 235 1.10 14.99 14.37
N LEU A 236 1.60 15.71 13.38
CA LEU A 236 2.98 15.67 12.92
C LEU A 236 3.72 16.93 13.32
N TYR A 237 4.99 16.77 13.64
CA TYR A 237 5.96 17.84 13.86
C TYR A 237 7.06 17.76 12.79
N GLU A 238 7.83 18.82 12.63
CA GLU A 238 8.98 18.85 11.73
C GLU A 238 10.26 19.12 12.54
N ALA A 239 11.29 18.32 12.28
CA ALA A 239 12.65 18.67 12.67
C ALA A 239 13.41 19.17 11.44
N GLU A 240 13.76 20.46 11.46
CA GLU A 240 14.66 21.05 10.47
C GLU A 240 16.07 21.06 11.04
N VAL A 241 17.01 20.44 10.34
CA VAL A 241 18.42 20.42 10.71
C VAL A 241 19.21 21.29 9.73
N GLN A 242 19.98 22.22 10.27
CA GLN A 242 20.83 23.14 9.54
C GLN A 242 22.30 22.86 9.86
N LEU A 243 23.12 22.67 8.82
CA LEU A 243 24.57 22.60 8.92
C LEU A 243 25.19 23.91 8.44
N ARG A 244 26.13 24.45 9.20
CA ARG A 244 27.04 25.55 8.78
C ARG A 244 28.47 25.12 9.07
N SER A 245 29.29 25.04 8.04
CA SER A 245 30.70 24.67 8.15
C SER A 245 31.59 25.53 7.28
N ASP A 246 32.90 25.44 7.46
CA ASP A 246 33.91 26.05 6.60
C ASP A 246 33.98 25.40 5.19
N ARG A 247 33.24 24.31 4.98
CA ARG A 247 33.15 23.55 3.70
C ARG A 247 31.77 23.59 3.07
N GLY A 248 30.85 24.40 3.60
CA GLY A 248 29.53 24.58 3.04
C GLY A 248 28.42 24.68 4.09
N SER A 249 27.23 24.84 3.58
CA SER A 249 25.99 24.88 4.38
C SER A 249 24.93 23.99 3.79
N ASP A 250 24.13 23.38 4.65
CA ASP A 250 23.05 22.50 4.21
C ASP A 250 21.83 22.61 5.12
N ARG A 251 20.67 22.19 4.62
CA ARG A 251 19.43 22.10 5.37
C ARG A 251 18.63 20.90 4.92
N LEU A 252 18.16 20.12 5.88
CA LEU A 252 17.28 18.99 5.65
C LEU A 252 16.18 18.97 6.71
N SER A 253 14.94 18.67 6.30
CA SER A 253 13.80 18.54 7.21
C SER A 253 13.21 17.12 7.13
N SER A 254 12.69 16.65 8.26
CA SER A 254 11.88 15.43 8.32
C SER A 254 10.70 15.63 9.25
N ARG A 255 9.55 15.09 8.86
CA ARG A 255 8.37 15.00 9.73
C ARG A 255 8.48 13.81 10.66
N PHE A 256 7.88 13.93 11.83
CA PHE A 256 7.78 12.86 12.81
C PHE A 256 6.58 13.07 13.73
N GLY A 257 6.27 12.09 14.56
CA GLY A 257 5.19 12.19 15.54
C GLY A 257 5.59 11.62 16.89
N PHE A 258 5.05 12.19 17.97
CA PHE A 258 5.21 11.64 19.32
C PHE A 258 4.21 10.51 19.52
N ARG A 259 4.66 9.28 19.60
CA ARG A 259 3.82 8.12 19.88
C ARG A 259 4.59 7.00 20.55
N THR A 260 3.89 6.14 21.30
CA THR A 260 4.37 4.81 21.70
C THR A 260 3.55 3.76 20.95
N ALA A 261 4.21 2.72 20.47
CA ALA A 261 3.57 1.57 19.84
C ALA A 261 4.22 0.31 20.40
N GLU A 262 3.43 -0.56 21.02
CA GLU A 262 3.94 -1.70 21.77
C GLU A 262 3.07 -2.95 21.55
N PHE A 263 3.67 -4.02 21.06
CA PHE A 263 3.09 -5.35 21.05
C PHE A 263 3.40 -6.06 22.36
N THR A 264 2.36 -6.51 23.03
CA THR A 264 2.45 -7.19 24.32
C THR A 264 1.76 -8.56 24.26
N THR A 265 1.90 -9.35 25.31
CA THR A 265 1.18 -10.63 25.46
C THR A 265 -0.33 -10.46 25.65
N GLU A 266 -0.81 -9.22 25.81
CA GLU A 266 -2.20 -8.82 25.94
C GLU A 266 -2.69 -7.98 24.77
N GLY A 267 -2.03 -8.10 23.60
CA GLY A 267 -2.35 -7.38 22.38
C GLY A 267 -1.48 -6.14 22.15
N PHE A 268 -1.86 -5.36 21.16
CA PHE A 268 -1.18 -4.13 20.76
C PHE A 268 -1.69 -2.91 21.52
N LYS A 269 -0.77 -2.00 21.87
CA LYS A 269 -1.08 -0.72 22.51
C LYS A 269 -0.50 0.44 21.70
N LEU A 270 -1.33 1.43 21.42
CA LEU A 270 -0.93 2.72 20.87
C LEU A 270 -1.11 3.79 21.95
N ASN A 271 -0.04 4.51 22.24
CA ASN A 271 -0.04 5.54 23.31
C ASN A 271 -0.55 5.01 24.67
N GLY A 272 -0.14 3.77 25.00
CA GLY A 272 -0.55 3.08 26.23
C GLY A 272 -1.99 2.55 26.24
N ARG A 273 -2.79 2.82 25.21
CA ARG A 273 -4.19 2.35 25.09
C ARG A 273 -4.26 1.10 24.22
N PRO A 274 -5.01 0.07 24.63
CA PRO A 274 -5.25 -1.11 23.79
C PRO A 274 -5.89 -0.71 22.46
N LEU A 275 -5.38 -1.27 21.36
CA LEU A 275 -5.93 -1.12 20.03
C LEU A 275 -5.92 -2.48 19.33
N LYS A 276 -7.10 -2.97 18.93
CA LYS A 276 -7.19 -4.19 18.12
C LYS A 276 -6.88 -3.87 16.67
N ILE A 277 -5.83 -4.47 16.13
CA ILE A 277 -5.43 -4.31 14.73
C ILE A 277 -6.46 -4.99 13.83
N ARG A 278 -6.95 -4.23 12.85
CA ARG A 278 -7.80 -4.67 11.75
C ARG A 278 -7.23 -4.09 10.47
N GLY A 279 -6.59 -4.94 9.68
CA GLY A 279 -5.81 -4.49 8.54
C GLY A 279 -5.95 -5.35 7.29
N LEU A 280 -5.32 -4.90 6.23
CA LEU A 280 -5.17 -5.61 4.98
C LEU A 280 -3.73 -5.52 4.48
N ASN A 281 -3.30 -6.57 3.78
CA ASN A 281 -2.05 -6.58 3.04
C ASN A 281 -2.21 -5.80 1.74
N ARG A 282 -1.17 -5.10 1.29
CA ARG A 282 -1.18 -4.34 0.04
C ARG A 282 0.07 -4.62 -0.80
N HIS A 283 -0.13 -5.06 -2.04
CA HIS A 283 0.86 -4.91 -3.10
C HIS A 283 0.84 -3.47 -3.66
N GLN A 284 1.91 -3.05 -4.38
CA GLN A 284 1.95 -1.71 -4.99
C GLN A 284 1.63 -1.72 -6.49
N ALA A 285 1.08 -2.82 -7.01
CA ALA A 285 0.81 -2.99 -8.42
C ALA A 285 -0.49 -2.31 -8.89
N PHE A 286 -0.47 -1.84 -10.14
CA PHE A 286 -1.61 -1.26 -10.84
C PHE A 286 -1.76 -1.94 -12.21
N PRO A 287 -2.99 -2.12 -12.72
CA PRO A 287 -3.21 -2.69 -14.04
C PRO A 287 -2.43 -1.94 -15.13
N TYR A 288 -1.90 -2.69 -16.08
CA TYR A 288 -1.12 -2.25 -17.24
C TYR A 288 0.27 -1.70 -16.94
N VAL A 289 0.42 -0.86 -15.92
CA VAL A 289 1.66 -0.11 -15.63
C VAL A 289 2.49 -0.69 -14.48
N GLY A 290 2.06 -1.80 -13.89
CA GLY A 290 2.81 -2.46 -12.80
C GLY A 290 3.06 -1.53 -11.62
N TYR A 291 4.30 -1.30 -11.24
CA TYR A 291 4.69 -0.45 -10.12
C TYR A 291 4.85 1.03 -10.47
N ALA A 292 4.87 1.36 -11.78
CA ALA A 292 5.15 2.73 -12.25
C ALA A 292 3.91 3.62 -12.15
N MET A 293 3.55 4.02 -10.93
CA MET A 293 2.40 4.85 -10.65
C MET A 293 2.78 6.09 -9.84
N GLY A 294 2.19 7.22 -10.21
CA GLY A 294 2.45 8.52 -9.59
C GLY A 294 1.96 8.66 -8.16
N ARG A 295 2.35 9.76 -7.52
CA ARG A 295 2.12 10.07 -6.11
C ARG A 295 0.65 9.94 -5.70
N THR A 296 -0.28 10.62 -6.41
CA THR A 296 -1.70 10.69 -6.02
C THR A 296 -2.37 9.32 -5.96
N ALA A 297 -2.02 8.40 -6.88
CA ALA A 297 -2.56 7.03 -6.82
C ALA A 297 -2.02 6.24 -5.62
N GLN A 298 -0.77 6.46 -5.22
CA GLN A 298 -0.19 5.86 -4.02
C GLN A 298 -0.90 6.39 -2.75
N GLU A 299 -1.09 7.71 -2.66
CA GLU A 299 -1.83 8.35 -1.57
C GLU A 299 -3.27 7.86 -1.51
N ARG A 300 -3.91 7.68 -2.69
CA ARG A 300 -5.31 7.20 -2.77
C ARG A 300 -5.49 5.79 -2.22
N ASP A 301 -4.55 4.89 -2.42
CA ASP A 301 -4.63 3.54 -1.84
C ASP A 301 -4.62 3.60 -0.28
N ALA A 302 -3.83 4.49 0.31
CA ALA A 302 -3.85 4.70 1.77
C ALA A 302 -5.20 5.27 2.25
N GLU A 303 -5.78 6.23 1.49
CA GLU A 303 -7.11 6.77 1.79
C GLU A 303 -8.21 5.71 1.70
N ILE A 304 -8.15 4.83 0.70
CA ILE A 304 -9.10 3.73 0.57
C ILE A 304 -9.03 2.80 1.78
N LEU A 305 -7.81 2.43 2.20
CA LEU A 305 -7.60 1.60 3.39
C LEU A 305 -8.17 2.27 4.66
N LYS A 306 -7.86 3.55 4.88
CA LYS A 306 -8.26 4.28 6.09
C LYS A 306 -9.72 4.69 6.06
N ASN A 307 -10.18 5.35 4.98
CA ASN A 307 -11.44 6.07 4.96
C ASN A 307 -12.58 5.29 4.30
N THR A 308 -12.28 4.32 3.40
CA THR A 308 -13.31 3.50 2.75
C THR A 308 -13.47 2.14 3.40
N LEU A 309 -12.34 1.51 3.76
CA LEU A 309 -12.32 0.19 4.42
C LEU A 309 -12.24 0.29 5.95
N HIS A 310 -12.03 1.47 6.48
CA HIS A 310 -11.86 1.74 7.91
C HIS A 310 -10.85 0.80 8.59
N CYS A 311 -9.80 0.41 7.85
CA CYS A 311 -8.65 -0.30 8.41
C CYS A 311 -7.80 0.65 9.25
N ASN A 312 -7.22 0.13 10.34
CA ASN A 312 -6.27 0.90 11.15
C ASN A 312 -4.81 0.55 10.89
N LEU A 313 -4.56 -0.52 10.09
CA LEU A 313 -3.21 -0.95 9.71
C LEU A 313 -3.18 -1.48 8.28
N VAL A 314 -2.05 -1.26 7.61
CA VAL A 314 -1.67 -1.92 6.36
C VAL A 314 -0.33 -2.63 6.53
N ARG A 315 -0.20 -3.85 5.98
CA ARG A 315 1.10 -4.48 5.78
C ARG A 315 1.55 -4.29 4.33
N THR A 316 2.77 -3.76 4.16
CA THR A 316 3.38 -3.51 2.84
C THR A 316 4.00 -4.79 2.31
N SER A 317 3.17 -5.74 1.95
CA SER A 317 3.59 -7.05 1.45
C SER A 317 4.18 -6.97 0.03
N HIS A 318 5.33 -7.53 -0.27
CA HIS A 318 6.36 -8.09 0.60
C HIS A 318 7.67 -7.35 0.34
N TYR A 319 7.68 -6.03 0.52
CA TYR A 319 8.80 -5.12 0.18
C TYR A 319 8.52 -3.69 0.64
N PRO A 320 9.55 -2.84 0.80
CA PRO A 320 9.38 -1.43 1.09
C PRO A 320 8.64 -0.71 -0.05
N GLN A 321 7.54 -0.03 0.29
CA GLN A 321 6.68 0.62 -0.70
C GLN A 321 7.06 2.10 -0.93
N SER A 322 6.29 2.79 -1.77
CA SER A 322 6.54 4.18 -2.15
C SER A 322 6.57 5.11 -0.94
N LYS A 323 7.53 6.04 -0.89
CA LYS A 323 7.57 7.09 0.15
C LYS A 323 6.29 7.93 0.18
N TRP A 324 5.64 8.16 -0.96
CA TRP A 324 4.38 8.90 -1.03
C TRP A 324 3.24 8.20 -0.30
N PHE A 325 3.23 6.87 -0.34
CA PHE A 325 2.29 6.05 0.41
C PHE A 325 2.53 6.17 1.92
N LEU A 326 3.77 6.00 2.37
CA LEU A 326 4.16 6.08 3.79
C LEU A 326 3.94 7.49 4.36
N ASP A 327 4.39 8.53 3.65
CA ASP A 327 4.12 9.92 4.00
C ASP A 327 2.63 10.22 4.17
N HIS A 328 1.79 9.58 3.35
CA HIS A 328 0.35 9.76 3.46
C HIS A 328 -0.24 8.98 4.64
N CYS A 329 0.25 7.76 4.90
CA CYS A 329 -0.11 7.00 6.11
C CYS A 329 0.16 7.81 7.39
N ASP A 330 1.30 8.51 7.46
CA ASP A 330 1.59 9.42 8.58
C ASP A 330 0.56 10.54 8.74
N ARG A 331 0.13 11.14 7.61
CA ARG A 331 -0.83 12.27 7.60
C ARG A 331 -2.24 11.87 7.98
N ILE A 332 -2.65 10.66 7.64
CA ILE A 332 -4.04 10.22 7.86
C ILE A 332 -4.22 9.27 9.04
N GLY A 333 -3.14 8.89 9.72
CA GLY A 333 -3.20 8.00 10.87
C GLY A 333 -3.46 6.53 10.48
N LEU A 334 -2.80 6.02 9.46
CA LEU A 334 -2.83 4.60 9.08
C LEU A 334 -1.54 3.92 9.54
N LEU A 335 -1.62 2.95 10.45
CA LEU A 335 -0.48 2.17 10.91
C LEU A 335 0.11 1.32 9.78
N VAL A 336 1.41 1.10 9.82
CA VAL A 336 2.14 0.34 8.81
C VAL A 336 2.98 -0.75 9.46
N PHE A 337 2.90 -1.95 8.92
CA PHE A 337 3.87 -3.01 9.07
C PHE A 337 4.72 -3.05 7.79
N GLU A 338 5.97 -2.63 7.87
CA GLU A 338 6.88 -2.62 6.72
C GLU A 338 7.90 -3.74 6.81
N GLU A 339 8.22 -4.37 5.66
CA GLU A 339 9.09 -5.55 5.62
C GLU A 339 10.08 -5.54 4.45
N ILE A 340 11.18 -6.30 4.61
CA ILE A 340 12.21 -6.51 3.59
C ILE A 340 11.70 -7.38 2.44
N PRO A 341 12.28 -7.23 1.22
CA PRO A 341 11.87 -8.02 0.06
C PRO A 341 12.14 -9.52 0.23
N GLY A 342 11.17 -10.35 -0.11
CA GLY A 342 11.32 -11.80 -0.14
C GLY A 342 10.02 -12.58 0.04
N TRP A 343 9.98 -13.79 -0.53
CA TRP A 343 8.86 -14.71 -0.42
C TRP A 343 9.37 -16.16 -0.41
N GLN A 344 9.22 -16.85 0.72
CA GLN A 344 9.61 -18.25 1.01
C GLN A 344 11.10 -18.60 0.83
N HIS A 345 11.75 -18.13 -0.22
CA HIS A 345 13.13 -18.48 -0.56
C HIS A 345 14.15 -17.74 0.30
N ILE A 346 15.18 -18.46 0.77
CA ILE A 346 16.40 -17.91 1.33
C ILE A 346 17.54 -18.38 0.45
N GLY A 347 18.24 -17.47 -0.19
CA GLY A 347 19.34 -17.78 -1.11
C GLY A 347 20.67 -18.06 -0.42
N GLY A 348 21.74 -18.12 -1.23
CA GLY A 348 23.11 -18.27 -0.76
C GLY A 348 23.64 -17.03 -0.04
N GLU A 349 24.95 -17.02 0.24
CA GLU A 349 25.57 -15.94 1.06
C GLU A 349 25.42 -14.56 0.41
N ALA A 350 25.61 -14.43 -0.92
CA ALA A 350 25.44 -13.16 -1.62
C ALA A 350 24.00 -12.61 -1.47
N TRP A 351 23.00 -13.47 -1.61
CA TRP A 351 21.59 -13.13 -1.42
C TRP A 351 21.30 -12.68 0.02
N LYS A 352 21.85 -13.41 1.03
CA LYS A 352 21.68 -13.06 2.45
C LYS A 352 22.31 -11.71 2.79
N GLN A 353 23.51 -11.43 2.25
CA GLN A 353 24.17 -10.13 2.43
C GLN A 353 23.33 -9.00 1.83
N GLU A 354 22.74 -9.19 0.65
CA GLU A 354 21.85 -8.21 0.04
C GLU A 354 20.57 -8.01 0.87
N ALA A 355 19.97 -9.09 1.38
CA ALA A 355 18.83 -9.01 2.29
C ALA A 355 19.13 -8.25 3.60
N ILE A 356 20.34 -8.43 4.16
CA ILE A 356 20.81 -7.67 5.34
C ILE A 356 20.95 -6.18 4.97
N GLN A 357 21.48 -5.87 3.78
CA GLN A 357 21.53 -4.48 3.31
C GLN A 357 20.12 -3.91 3.09
N ASN A 358 19.15 -4.71 2.67
CA ASN A 358 17.76 -4.29 2.55
C ASN A 358 17.15 -3.91 3.91
N VAL A 359 17.48 -4.62 4.99
CA VAL A 359 17.10 -4.21 6.35
C VAL A 359 17.65 -2.81 6.66
N ARG A 360 18.93 -2.56 6.38
CA ARG A 360 19.56 -1.26 6.63
C ARG A 360 18.90 -0.15 5.81
N ARG A 361 18.80 -0.33 4.50
CA ARG A 361 18.24 0.69 3.59
C ARG A 361 16.79 1.01 3.89
N MET A 362 15.97 0.00 4.21
CA MET A 362 14.59 0.18 4.61
C MET A 362 14.49 1.03 5.87
N ILE A 363 15.19 0.65 6.94
CA ILE A 363 15.12 1.33 8.23
C ILE A 363 15.70 2.75 8.14
N GLU A 364 16.85 2.95 7.51
CA GLU A 364 17.50 4.27 7.36
C GLU A 364 16.69 5.22 6.48
N ARG A 365 15.89 4.70 5.53
CA ARG A 365 14.94 5.49 4.75
C ARG A 365 13.74 5.94 5.59
N ASP A 366 13.19 5.04 6.44
CA ASP A 366 11.83 5.18 6.94
C ASP A 366 11.71 5.32 8.47
N TRP A 367 12.80 5.36 9.23
CA TRP A 367 12.80 5.43 10.70
C TRP A 367 12.06 6.62 11.32
N ASN A 368 11.81 7.70 10.57
CA ASN A 368 11.10 8.87 11.08
C ASN A 368 9.57 8.80 10.91
N HIS A 369 9.04 7.80 10.17
CA HIS A 369 7.60 7.64 9.96
C HIS A 369 6.89 7.16 11.24
N PRO A 370 6.03 7.96 11.89
CA PRO A 370 5.32 7.51 13.09
C PRO A 370 4.29 6.42 12.79
N SER A 371 3.80 6.30 11.56
CA SER A 371 2.87 5.26 11.11
C SER A 371 3.48 3.86 11.16
N ILE A 372 4.79 3.70 10.91
CA ILE A 372 5.47 2.40 10.97
C ILE A 372 5.62 1.99 12.43
N ILE A 373 5.04 0.83 12.79
CA ILE A 373 5.01 0.33 14.17
C ILE A 373 5.81 -0.97 14.40
N ILE A 374 6.22 -1.63 13.32
CA ILE A 374 6.96 -2.89 13.38
C ILE A 374 7.81 -3.04 12.12
N TRP A 375 9.04 -3.55 12.27
CA TRP A 375 9.93 -3.89 11.17
C TRP A 375 9.87 -5.38 10.86
N GLY A 376 9.47 -5.75 9.65
CA GLY A 376 9.53 -7.10 9.13
C GLY A 376 10.93 -7.46 8.63
N VAL A 377 11.67 -8.23 9.42
CA VAL A 377 13.08 -8.57 9.16
C VAL A 377 13.31 -10.06 8.92
N ARG A 378 12.23 -10.82 8.81
CA ARG A 378 12.18 -12.20 8.37
C ARG A 378 11.42 -12.28 7.05
N ILE A 379 11.98 -13.02 6.10
CA ILE A 379 11.38 -13.26 4.79
C ILE A 379 10.00 -13.91 4.94
N ASN A 380 9.02 -13.38 4.20
CA ASN A 380 7.67 -13.90 4.22
C ASN A 380 7.64 -15.41 3.98
N GLU A 381 6.96 -16.15 4.87
CA GLU A 381 6.74 -17.60 4.77
C GLU A 381 8.00 -18.45 4.56
N SER A 382 9.16 -17.98 5.00
CA SER A 382 10.41 -18.74 4.87
C SER A 382 10.55 -19.82 5.95
N GLN A 383 11.41 -20.79 5.68
CA GLN A 383 11.90 -21.70 6.69
C GLN A 383 12.80 -20.96 7.71
N ASP A 384 13.10 -21.61 8.82
CA ASP A 384 14.05 -21.08 9.81
C ASP A 384 15.46 -21.01 9.24
N SER A 385 16.18 -19.95 9.57
CA SER A 385 17.60 -19.74 9.24
C SER A 385 18.25 -18.94 10.37
N HIS A 386 18.72 -19.66 11.39
CA HIS A 386 19.16 -19.09 12.67
C HIS A 386 20.14 -17.92 12.50
N ASP A 387 21.31 -18.16 11.93
CA ASP A 387 22.38 -17.15 11.83
C ASP A 387 21.91 -15.92 11.02
N PHE A 388 21.16 -16.15 9.95
CA PHE A 388 20.62 -15.07 9.11
C PHE A 388 19.62 -14.20 9.88
N TYR A 389 18.69 -14.81 10.62
CA TYR A 389 17.68 -14.04 11.35
C TYR A 389 18.19 -13.46 12.67
N VAL A 390 19.20 -14.04 13.28
CA VAL A 390 19.94 -13.38 14.37
C VAL A 390 20.54 -12.07 13.88
N GLU A 391 21.18 -12.08 12.71
CA GLU A 391 21.82 -10.89 12.15
C GLU A 391 20.81 -9.80 11.71
N THR A 392 19.73 -10.17 10.99
CA THR A 392 18.71 -9.19 10.58
C THR A 392 18.03 -8.52 11.77
N ASN A 393 17.70 -9.27 12.81
CA ASN A 393 17.11 -8.75 14.05
C ASN A 393 18.09 -7.88 14.84
N ARG A 394 19.36 -8.30 14.95
CA ARG A 394 20.40 -7.52 15.61
C ARG A 394 20.56 -6.16 14.92
N LEU A 395 20.71 -6.15 13.61
CA LEU A 395 20.85 -4.94 12.81
C LEU A 395 19.65 -3.99 12.95
N ALA A 396 18.44 -4.54 12.89
CA ALA A 396 17.23 -3.72 13.02
C ALA A 396 17.14 -3.03 14.39
N ARG A 397 17.43 -3.76 15.48
CA ARG A 397 17.43 -3.20 16.84
C ARG A 397 18.54 -2.18 17.06
N GLU A 398 19.70 -2.34 16.41
CA GLU A 398 20.78 -1.34 16.44
C GLU A 398 20.40 -0.07 15.69
N LEU A 399 19.79 -0.22 14.52
CA LEU A 399 19.38 0.94 13.70
C LEU A 399 18.19 1.66 14.32
N ASP A 400 17.22 0.95 14.86
CA ASP A 400 16.02 1.53 15.46
C ASP A 400 15.54 0.75 16.69
N PRO A 401 15.98 1.11 17.89
CA PRO A 401 15.54 0.49 19.14
C PRO A 401 14.13 0.88 19.56
N THR A 402 13.45 1.79 18.83
CA THR A 402 12.12 2.32 19.19
C THR A 402 10.96 1.48 18.67
N ARG A 403 11.26 0.53 17.76
CA ARG A 403 10.26 -0.37 17.16
C ARG A 403 10.65 -1.82 17.39
N GLN A 404 9.62 -2.64 17.60
CA GLN A 404 9.76 -4.07 17.70
C GLN A 404 9.97 -4.69 16.30
N THR A 405 10.64 -5.86 16.28
CA THR A 405 10.85 -6.64 15.07
C THR A 405 9.80 -7.73 14.94
N GLY A 406 9.45 -8.06 13.71
CA GLY A 406 8.60 -9.17 13.32
C GLY A 406 9.13 -9.84 12.05
N GLY A 407 8.36 -10.69 11.52
CA GLY A 407 8.56 -11.37 10.26
C GLY A 407 7.27 -12.06 9.90
N VAL A 408 7.28 -13.04 9.00
CA VAL A 408 6.04 -13.75 8.69
C VAL A 408 6.31 -15.25 8.55
N ARG A 409 5.56 -16.03 9.29
CA ARG A 409 5.63 -17.49 9.33
C ARG A 409 4.34 -18.10 8.77
N TYR A 410 4.45 -19.29 8.19
CA TYR A 410 3.31 -20.17 7.93
C TYR A 410 3.50 -21.54 8.61
N ILE A 411 4.74 -21.85 9.02
CA ILE A 411 5.10 -23.08 9.75
C ILE A 411 4.90 -22.90 11.25
N THR A 412 4.48 -23.96 11.92
CA THR A 412 4.37 -24.04 13.40
C THR A 412 5.71 -24.43 14.01
N ASP A 413 5.87 -24.18 15.31
CA ASP A 413 7.10 -24.47 16.07
C ASP A 413 8.37 -23.81 15.48
N SER A 414 8.21 -22.73 14.75
CA SER A 414 9.30 -21.96 14.16
C SER A 414 10.10 -21.21 15.23
N GLU A 415 11.41 -21.11 15.04
CA GLU A 415 12.28 -20.39 15.95
C GLU A 415 11.83 -18.92 16.12
N PHE A 416 11.81 -18.44 17.37
CA PHE A 416 11.34 -17.10 17.71
C PHE A 416 12.50 -16.19 18.12
N LEU A 417 13.00 -15.40 17.20
CA LEU A 417 14.13 -14.46 17.36
C LEU A 417 13.66 -13.00 17.36
N GLU A 418 12.51 -12.72 16.78
CA GLU A 418 11.87 -11.41 16.70
C GLU A 418 11.20 -11.04 18.04
N ASP A 419 10.70 -9.81 18.15
CA ASP A 419 9.99 -9.34 19.35
C ASP A 419 8.50 -9.73 19.32
N VAL A 420 7.94 -9.88 18.10
CA VAL A 420 6.55 -10.22 17.84
C VAL A 420 6.46 -11.49 17.03
N TYR A 421 5.76 -12.51 17.51
CA TYR A 421 5.48 -13.72 16.74
C TYR A 421 4.34 -13.43 15.75
N THR A 422 4.65 -13.49 14.48
CA THR A 422 3.73 -13.18 13.39
C THR A 422 3.43 -14.44 12.58
N MET A 423 2.15 -14.68 12.27
CA MET A 423 1.70 -15.94 11.68
C MET A 423 0.68 -15.74 10.58
N ASN A 424 0.91 -16.35 9.43
CA ASN A 424 -0.10 -16.55 8.40
C ASN A 424 -0.96 -17.75 8.79
N ASP A 425 -2.26 -17.51 9.05
CA ASP A 425 -3.17 -18.54 9.51
C ASP A 425 -4.32 -18.78 8.52
N PHE A 426 -4.10 -19.72 7.60
CA PHE A 426 -5.01 -20.10 6.53
C PHE A 426 -5.85 -21.35 6.84
N ILE A 427 -6.02 -21.70 8.11
CA ILE A 427 -6.66 -22.96 8.53
C ILE A 427 -8.12 -23.09 8.07
N LEU A 428 -8.82 -21.96 7.92
CA LEU A 428 -10.25 -21.93 7.60
C LEU A 428 -10.59 -22.53 6.21
N GLY A 429 -9.62 -22.76 5.34
CA GLY A 429 -9.84 -23.37 4.04
C GLY A 429 -9.46 -24.86 3.96
N ASN A 430 -8.84 -25.39 5.02
CA ASN A 430 -8.24 -26.73 4.98
C ASN A 430 -9.26 -27.87 4.99
N GLU A 431 -10.52 -27.63 5.36
CA GLU A 431 -11.57 -28.65 5.36
C GLU A 431 -11.89 -29.21 3.96
N GLU A 432 -11.52 -28.50 2.91
CA GLU A 432 -11.74 -28.91 1.53
C GLU A 432 -10.56 -29.74 0.95
N LEU A 433 -9.45 -29.84 1.68
CA LEU A 433 -8.28 -30.59 1.21
C LEU A 433 -8.47 -32.11 1.45
N PRO A 434 -8.11 -32.98 0.49
CA PRO A 434 -8.13 -34.42 0.69
C PRO A 434 -7.29 -34.84 1.90
N GLY A 435 -7.92 -35.55 2.86
CA GLY A 435 -7.26 -35.98 4.10
C GLY A 435 -7.21 -34.94 5.21
N ALA A 436 -7.69 -33.75 5.00
CA ALA A 436 -7.81 -32.73 6.04
C ALA A 436 -9.11 -32.92 6.83
N ASN A 437 -9.09 -33.80 7.82
CA ASN A 437 -10.23 -34.01 8.74
C ASN A 437 -10.21 -33.00 9.89
N ARG A 438 -10.03 -31.70 9.58
CA ARG A 438 -10.10 -30.65 10.60
C ARG A 438 -11.48 -30.04 10.61
N PRO A 439 -12.06 -29.82 11.81
CA PRO A 439 -13.26 -29.01 11.92
C PRO A 439 -12.96 -27.57 11.45
N ARG A 440 -13.96 -26.90 10.91
CA ARG A 440 -13.87 -25.48 10.53
C ARG A 440 -13.45 -24.65 11.75
N THR A 441 -12.28 -24.02 11.69
CA THR A 441 -11.70 -23.24 12.76
C THR A 441 -11.19 -21.93 12.18
N ALA A 442 -11.62 -20.82 12.72
CA ALA A 442 -11.24 -19.49 12.21
C ALA A 442 -9.76 -19.21 12.41
N LEU A 443 -9.24 -19.48 13.60
CA LEU A 443 -7.82 -19.31 13.95
C LEU A 443 -7.36 -20.49 14.83
N ARG A 444 -6.11 -20.87 14.70
CA ARG A 444 -5.47 -21.85 15.58
C ARG A 444 -5.11 -21.21 16.92
N PRO A 445 -5.11 -21.98 18.04
CA PRO A 445 -4.58 -21.51 19.31
C PRO A 445 -3.13 -21.05 19.18
N GLN A 446 -2.78 -19.93 19.80
CA GLN A 446 -1.42 -19.37 19.77
C GLN A 446 -0.34 -20.40 20.14
N GLN A 447 -0.59 -21.21 21.18
CA GLN A 447 0.38 -22.22 21.63
C GLN A 447 0.62 -23.31 20.58
N GLU A 448 -0.41 -23.69 19.82
CA GLU A 448 -0.26 -24.65 18.71
C GLU A 448 0.61 -24.09 17.59
N CYS A 449 0.47 -22.80 17.29
CA CYS A 449 1.28 -22.15 16.24
C CYS A 449 2.74 -21.90 16.69
N THR A 450 2.94 -21.46 17.92
CA THR A 450 4.25 -21.05 18.41
C THR A 450 5.08 -22.19 18.97
N GLY A 451 4.45 -23.28 19.45
CA GLY A 451 5.13 -24.34 20.19
C GLY A 451 5.69 -23.94 21.56
N LEU A 452 5.46 -22.71 21.98
CA LEU A 452 6.04 -22.13 23.19
C LEU A 452 5.18 -22.41 24.44
N ASN A 453 5.83 -22.72 25.55
CA ASN A 453 5.18 -22.90 26.85
C ASN A 453 4.85 -21.57 27.57
N ARG A 454 4.92 -20.45 26.86
CA ARG A 454 4.63 -19.10 27.37
C ARG A 454 3.89 -18.28 26.32
N LYS A 455 3.10 -17.30 26.76
CA LYS A 455 2.55 -16.28 25.86
C LYS A 455 3.67 -15.36 25.35
N VAL A 456 3.53 -14.94 24.10
CA VAL A 456 4.39 -13.97 23.45
C VAL A 456 3.52 -12.94 22.73
N PRO A 457 4.02 -11.74 22.40
CA PRO A 457 3.31 -10.82 21.53
C PRO A 457 2.98 -11.53 20.19
N TYR A 458 1.73 -11.49 19.76
CA TYR A 458 1.25 -12.32 18.65
C TYR A 458 0.34 -11.53 17.69
N LEU A 459 0.58 -11.68 16.39
CA LEU A 459 -0.17 -11.01 15.32
C LEU A 459 -0.45 -11.98 14.18
N ILE A 460 -1.70 -12.03 13.71
CA ILE A 460 -2.07 -12.73 12.47
C ILE A 460 -1.76 -11.80 11.29
N THR A 461 -0.85 -12.23 10.41
CA THR A 461 -0.34 -11.41 9.31
C THR A 461 -1.00 -11.69 7.97
N GLU A 462 -1.59 -12.87 7.80
CA GLU A 462 -2.43 -13.18 6.64
C GLU A 462 -3.51 -14.21 7.00
N PHE A 463 -4.66 -14.08 6.35
CA PHE A 463 -5.74 -15.06 6.33
C PHE A 463 -6.60 -14.88 5.08
N GLY A 464 -7.35 -15.89 4.66
CA GLY A 464 -8.22 -15.83 3.48
C GLY A 464 -7.44 -16.05 2.18
N GLY A 465 -7.49 -15.11 1.28
CA GLY A 465 -6.69 -15.06 0.05
C GLY A 465 -6.83 -16.29 -0.85
N HIS A 466 -5.71 -16.95 -1.10
CA HIS A 466 -5.62 -18.11 -1.98
C HIS A 466 -6.44 -19.34 -1.53
N MET A 467 -6.85 -19.37 -0.27
CA MET A 467 -7.72 -20.46 0.23
C MET A 467 -9.16 -20.32 -0.29
N TYR A 468 -9.58 -19.12 -0.66
CA TYR A 468 -10.91 -18.89 -1.21
C TYR A 468 -10.94 -17.73 -2.22
N PRO A 469 -10.27 -17.86 -3.38
CA PRO A 469 -10.26 -16.82 -4.41
C PRO A 469 -11.69 -16.48 -4.84
N THR A 470 -12.00 -15.19 -4.90
CA THR A 470 -13.36 -14.73 -5.21
C THR A 470 -13.32 -13.54 -6.15
N LYS A 471 -13.94 -13.69 -7.32
CA LYS A 471 -14.08 -12.64 -8.32
C LYS A 471 -15.25 -11.73 -7.98
N ILE A 472 -15.21 -10.47 -8.38
CA ILE A 472 -16.32 -9.53 -8.16
C ILE A 472 -17.61 -9.98 -8.86
N TYR A 473 -17.49 -10.81 -9.89
CA TYR A 473 -18.60 -11.38 -10.67
C TYR A 473 -18.88 -12.86 -10.38
N ASP A 474 -18.29 -13.43 -9.35
CA ASP A 474 -18.60 -14.79 -8.92
C ASP A 474 -20.05 -14.89 -8.41
N GLN A 475 -20.59 -16.09 -8.46
CA GLN A 475 -21.91 -16.42 -7.95
C GLN A 475 -22.07 -15.87 -6.52
N GLU A 476 -23.25 -15.34 -6.22
CA GLU A 476 -23.56 -14.70 -4.93
C GLU A 476 -23.26 -15.59 -3.73
N GLN A 477 -23.50 -16.91 -3.83
CA GLN A 477 -23.22 -17.87 -2.76
C GLN A 477 -21.72 -17.94 -2.43
N ARG A 478 -20.85 -17.88 -3.47
CA ARG A 478 -19.40 -17.84 -3.27
C ARG A 478 -18.97 -16.53 -2.59
N GLN A 479 -19.52 -15.41 -3.00
CA GLN A 479 -19.24 -14.13 -2.38
C GLN A 479 -19.74 -14.05 -0.93
N ALA A 480 -20.91 -14.62 -0.62
CA ALA A 480 -21.40 -14.71 0.75
C ALA A 480 -20.50 -15.57 1.65
N GLU A 481 -19.93 -16.67 1.13
CA GLU A 481 -18.95 -17.46 1.86
C GLU A 481 -17.63 -16.70 2.04
N HIS A 482 -17.17 -15.94 1.05
CA HIS A 482 -16.00 -15.06 1.19
C HIS A 482 -16.19 -14.05 2.35
N VAL A 483 -17.35 -13.41 2.41
CA VAL A 483 -17.73 -12.53 3.53
C VAL A 483 -17.68 -13.26 4.87
N ARG A 484 -18.28 -14.46 4.95
CA ARG A 484 -18.34 -15.24 6.17
C ARG A 484 -16.95 -15.60 6.69
N ARG A 485 -16.01 -15.97 5.82
CA ARG A 485 -14.61 -16.28 6.18
C ARG A 485 -13.91 -15.10 6.81
N HIS A 486 -14.07 -13.90 6.26
CA HIS A 486 -13.52 -12.69 6.86
C HIS A 486 -14.16 -12.36 8.21
N LEU A 487 -15.49 -12.48 8.33
CA LEU A 487 -16.21 -12.27 9.61
C LEU A 487 -15.74 -13.23 10.72
N GLU A 488 -15.61 -14.52 10.40
CA GLU A 488 -15.22 -15.55 11.38
C GLU A 488 -13.80 -15.30 11.91
N VAL A 489 -12.84 -15.00 11.04
CA VAL A 489 -11.45 -14.75 11.47
C VAL A 489 -11.35 -13.46 12.28
N LEU A 490 -11.96 -12.36 11.81
CA LEU A 490 -11.94 -11.11 12.56
C LEU A 490 -12.65 -11.24 13.92
N ASN A 491 -13.78 -11.95 13.97
CA ASN A 491 -14.47 -12.22 15.23
C ASN A 491 -13.60 -13.03 16.21
N ALA A 492 -12.91 -14.07 15.73
CA ALA A 492 -11.99 -14.86 16.55
C ALA A 492 -10.82 -14.02 17.08
N ALA A 493 -10.21 -13.20 16.20
CA ALA A 493 -9.11 -12.32 16.59
C ALA A 493 -9.53 -11.25 17.62
N HIS A 494 -10.74 -10.71 17.49
CA HIS A 494 -11.29 -9.76 18.47
C HIS A 494 -11.59 -10.42 19.81
N GLY A 495 -11.97 -11.69 19.81
CA GLY A 495 -12.30 -12.45 21.02
C GLY A 495 -11.12 -12.87 21.88
N ASP A 496 -9.90 -12.89 21.32
CA ASP A 496 -8.68 -13.25 22.07
C ASP A 496 -7.85 -12.00 22.37
N PRO A 497 -7.75 -11.55 23.63
CA PRO A 497 -6.93 -10.41 23.99
C PRO A 497 -5.43 -10.62 23.73
N GLY A 498 -4.95 -11.87 23.71
CA GLY A 498 -3.55 -12.21 23.41
C GLY A 498 -3.18 -12.04 21.92
N ILE A 499 -4.15 -11.92 21.03
CA ILE A 499 -3.93 -11.65 19.62
C ILE A 499 -4.01 -10.14 19.37
N SER A 500 -2.92 -9.53 18.89
CA SER A 500 -2.88 -8.08 18.60
C SER A 500 -3.88 -7.67 17.52
N GLY A 501 -4.23 -8.56 16.62
CA GLY A 501 -5.23 -8.39 15.59
C GLY A 501 -4.99 -9.31 14.40
N ALA A 502 -5.69 -9.02 13.28
CA ALA A 502 -5.58 -9.80 12.06
C ALA A 502 -5.53 -8.91 10.81
N ILE A 503 -4.68 -9.30 9.86
CA ILE A 503 -4.45 -8.61 8.60
C ILE A 503 -4.87 -9.56 7.46
N GLY A 504 -5.91 -9.20 6.71
CA GLY A 504 -6.43 -10.04 5.63
C GLY A 504 -5.55 -10.02 4.38
N TRP A 505 -5.45 -11.13 3.69
CA TRP A 505 -4.89 -11.23 2.36
C TRP A 505 -6.02 -11.14 1.35
N CYS A 506 -6.15 -10.06 0.56
CA CYS A 506 -5.44 -8.79 0.64
C CYS A 506 -6.39 -7.63 0.26
N MET A 507 -5.88 -6.40 0.08
CA MET A 507 -6.68 -5.23 -0.24
C MET A 507 -7.38 -5.36 -1.60
N PHE A 508 -6.66 -5.74 -2.65
CA PHE A 508 -7.19 -5.84 -4.02
C PHE A 508 -6.57 -7.00 -4.80
N ASP A 509 -7.26 -7.43 -5.84
CA ASP A 509 -6.78 -8.42 -6.80
C ASP A 509 -5.54 -7.89 -7.54
N TYR A 510 -4.59 -8.77 -7.88
CA TYR A 510 -3.33 -8.37 -8.48
C TYR A 510 -2.84 -9.35 -9.54
N ASN A 511 -2.03 -8.85 -10.46
CA ASN A 511 -1.36 -9.68 -11.45
C ASN A 511 -0.30 -10.56 -10.80
N THR A 512 -0.20 -11.80 -11.25
CA THR A 512 0.65 -12.81 -10.66
C THR A 512 1.40 -13.65 -11.68
N HIS A 513 2.34 -14.43 -11.19
CA HIS A 513 3.12 -15.41 -11.93
C HIS A 513 2.26 -16.55 -12.48
N LYS A 514 2.75 -17.23 -13.52
CA LYS A 514 2.03 -18.37 -14.18
C LYS A 514 1.70 -19.53 -13.25
N ASP A 515 2.45 -19.70 -12.16
CA ASP A 515 2.28 -20.79 -11.21
C ASP A 515 1.26 -20.48 -10.11
N PHE A 516 0.70 -19.26 -10.10
CA PHE A 516 -0.24 -18.78 -9.09
C PHE A 516 -1.50 -18.18 -9.69
N GLY A 517 -2.46 -17.89 -8.86
CA GLY A 517 -3.71 -17.28 -9.25
C GLY A 517 -4.63 -18.19 -10.06
N SER A 518 -5.60 -17.58 -10.70
CA SER A 518 -6.44 -18.23 -11.71
C SER A 518 -5.67 -18.31 -13.03
N GLY A 519 -6.00 -19.23 -13.92
CA GLY A 519 -5.25 -19.45 -15.16
C GLY A 519 -5.05 -18.24 -16.08
N ASP A 520 -5.62 -17.11 -15.74
CA ASP A 520 -5.54 -15.82 -16.42
C ASP A 520 -4.47 -14.86 -15.86
N ARG A 521 -3.59 -15.30 -14.97
CA ARG A 521 -2.53 -14.50 -14.33
C ARG A 521 -3.02 -13.46 -13.33
N ILE A 522 -4.17 -13.67 -12.71
CA ILE A 522 -4.70 -12.82 -11.66
C ILE A 522 -4.94 -13.63 -10.38
N CYS A 523 -4.43 -13.13 -9.26
CA CYS A 523 -4.83 -13.54 -7.92
C CYS A 523 -6.09 -12.77 -7.53
N TYR A 524 -7.23 -13.47 -7.50
CA TYR A 524 -8.52 -12.91 -7.05
C TYR A 524 -8.65 -12.99 -5.53
N HIS A 525 -7.62 -12.55 -4.83
CA HIS A 525 -7.46 -12.67 -3.39
C HIS A 525 -7.96 -11.44 -2.62
N GLY A 526 -8.17 -10.33 -3.33
CA GLY A 526 -8.54 -9.05 -2.75
C GLY A 526 -9.98 -9.00 -2.22
N VAL A 527 -10.20 -8.15 -1.22
CA VAL A 527 -11.55 -7.70 -0.85
C VAL A 527 -12.08 -6.66 -1.84
N MET A 528 -11.22 -6.15 -2.72
CA MET A 528 -11.52 -5.28 -3.85
C MET A 528 -10.99 -5.91 -5.14
N ASP A 529 -11.47 -5.43 -6.29
CA ASP A 529 -10.92 -5.79 -7.60
C ASP A 529 -9.62 -5.03 -7.90
N MET A 530 -9.02 -5.26 -9.07
CA MET A 530 -7.79 -4.59 -9.50
C MET A 530 -7.92 -3.07 -9.65
N PHE A 531 -9.13 -2.57 -9.87
CA PHE A 531 -9.45 -1.14 -9.93
C PHE A 531 -9.85 -0.56 -8.57
N ARG A 532 -9.66 -1.32 -7.48
CA ARG A 532 -10.04 -0.97 -6.10
C ARG A 532 -11.55 -0.72 -5.95
N GLN A 533 -12.38 -1.46 -6.70
CA GLN A 533 -13.82 -1.48 -6.50
C GLN A 533 -14.18 -2.56 -5.47
N PRO A 534 -15.06 -2.26 -4.50
CA PRO A 534 -15.32 -3.17 -3.39
C PRO A 534 -16.12 -4.41 -3.84
N LYS A 535 -15.62 -5.58 -3.46
CA LYS A 535 -16.42 -6.81 -3.36
C LYS A 535 -17.24 -6.76 -2.06
N PHE A 536 -18.15 -7.68 -1.84
CA PHE A 536 -18.91 -7.69 -0.58
C PHE A 536 -18.01 -7.80 0.66
N ALA A 537 -16.91 -8.54 0.59
CA ALA A 537 -15.97 -8.70 1.70
C ALA A 537 -15.29 -7.39 2.16
N ALA A 538 -15.21 -6.36 1.30
CA ALA A 538 -14.72 -5.04 1.66
C ALA A 538 -15.56 -4.42 2.79
N TYR A 539 -16.86 -4.63 2.76
CA TYR A 539 -17.78 -4.09 3.75
C TYR A 539 -17.73 -4.82 5.10
N VAL A 540 -17.05 -5.97 5.21
CA VAL A 540 -16.73 -6.58 6.51
C VAL A 540 -15.83 -5.67 7.32
N TYR A 541 -14.87 -5.03 6.67
CA TYR A 541 -13.96 -4.05 7.29
C TYR A 541 -14.67 -2.71 7.49
N ALA A 542 -15.30 -2.20 6.45
CA ALA A 542 -15.99 -0.91 6.47
C ALA A 542 -17.05 -0.83 7.59
N SER A 543 -17.83 -1.90 7.78
CA SER A 543 -18.90 -1.92 8.81
C SER A 543 -18.39 -1.91 10.24
N GLN A 544 -17.09 -1.99 10.49
CA GLN A 544 -16.54 -1.99 11.85
C GLN A 544 -16.13 -0.58 12.33
N CYS A 545 -16.45 0.49 11.60
CA CYS A 545 -16.30 1.87 12.09
C CYS A 545 -17.49 2.27 12.98
N GLU A 546 -17.27 3.32 13.76
CA GLU A 546 -18.36 3.91 14.54
C GLU A 546 -19.40 4.56 13.62
N PRO A 547 -20.71 4.43 13.88
CA PRO A 547 -21.76 5.03 13.05
C PRO A 547 -21.65 6.56 12.93
N SER A 548 -20.97 7.21 13.87
CA SER A 548 -20.69 8.67 13.83
C SER A 548 -19.66 9.06 12.77
N GLU A 549 -18.82 8.11 12.32
CA GLU A 549 -17.87 8.32 11.22
C GLU A 549 -18.55 8.10 9.88
N GLU A 550 -19.14 6.93 9.70
CA GLU A 550 -19.88 6.56 8.49
C GLU A 550 -20.97 5.52 8.83
N VAL A 551 -22.18 5.71 8.31
CA VAL A 551 -23.23 4.70 8.42
C VAL A 551 -23.11 3.72 7.28
N VAL A 552 -22.80 2.47 7.60
CA VAL A 552 -22.60 1.39 6.64
C VAL A 552 -23.79 0.44 6.66
N MET A 553 -24.38 0.16 5.49
CA MET A 553 -25.37 -0.89 5.31
C MET A 553 -25.23 -1.51 3.92
N LYS A 554 -24.77 -2.75 3.86
CA LYS A 554 -24.55 -3.49 2.60
C LYS A 554 -25.12 -4.90 2.71
N PRO A 555 -26.31 -5.15 2.10
CA PRO A 555 -26.81 -6.51 1.90
C PRO A 555 -25.88 -7.30 0.97
N VAL A 556 -25.52 -8.52 1.37
CA VAL A 556 -24.68 -9.44 0.61
C VAL A 556 -25.57 -10.21 -0.37
N THR A 557 -26.05 -9.53 -1.36
CA THR A 557 -26.92 -10.08 -2.40
C THR A 557 -26.90 -9.21 -3.66
N PHE A 558 -27.01 -9.84 -4.81
CA PHE A 558 -27.33 -9.21 -6.08
C PHE A 558 -28.85 -9.01 -6.27
N TRP A 559 -29.64 -9.48 -5.33
CA TRP A 559 -31.09 -9.58 -5.42
C TRP A 559 -31.53 -10.32 -6.68
N ALA A 560 -30.88 -11.44 -6.97
CA ALA A 560 -31.12 -12.27 -8.14
C ALA A 560 -31.47 -13.70 -7.70
N ARG A 561 -32.75 -14.08 -7.83
CA ARG A 561 -33.30 -15.33 -7.29
C ARG A 561 -32.54 -16.59 -7.74
N GLY A 562 -32.02 -16.59 -8.96
CA GLY A 562 -31.33 -17.72 -9.57
C GLY A 562 -29.87 -17.91 -9.13
N GLU A 563 -29.32 -16.99 -8.35
CA GLU A 563 -27.91 -16.98 -7.97
C GLU A 563 -27.53 -17.90 -6.81
N ARG A 564 -28.53 -18.45 -6.10
CA ARG A 564 -28.33 -19.40 -5.01
C ARG A 564 -29.01 -20.73 -5.25
N ASN A 565 -28.55 -21.73 -4.54
CA ASN A 565 -29.20 -23.04 -4.56
C ASN A 565 -30.66 -22.92 -4.12
N ILE A 566 -31.55 -23.66 -4.78
CA ILE A 566 -33.01 -23.70 -4.47
C ILE A 566 -33.73 -22.36 -4.78
N GLY A 567 -33.08 -21.40 -5.44
CA GLY A 567 -33.73 -20.17 -5.91
C GLY A 567 -34.23 -19.24 -4.81
N GLY A 568 -33.46 -19.07 -3.73
CA GLY A 568 -33.78 -18.17 -2.62
C GLY A 568 -32.67 -17.19 -2.32
N VAL A 569 -32.93 -16.17 -1.50
CA VAL A 569 -31.94 -15.19 -1.03
C VAL A 569 -31.56 -15.40 0.45
N LEU A 570 -32.22 -16.32 1.14
CA LEU A 570 -31.95 -16.63 2.54
C LEU A 570 -30.94 -17.78 2.71
N PRO A 571 -30.07 -17.76 3.72
CA PRO A 571 -29.86 -16.67 4.67
C PRO A 571 -29.22 -15.44 3.99
N LEU A 572 -29.68 -14.25 4.36
CA LEU A 572 -29.19 -12.97 3.86
C LEU A 572 -28.35 -12.28 4.93
N ILE A 573 -27.09 -12.05 4.65
CA ILE A 573 -26.17 -11.29 5.49
C ILE A 573 -26.28 -9.81 5.10
N VAL A 574 -26.43 -8.93 6.07
CA VAL A 574 -26.33 -7.48 5.89
C VAL A 574 -25.16 -6.98 6.72
N LEU A 575 -24.10 -6.52 6.07
CA LEU A 575 -22.94 -5.92 6.73
C LEU A 575 -23.30 -4.48 7.11
N THR A 576 -23.29 -4.19 8.40
CA THR A 576 -23.79 -2.91 8.91
C THR A 576 -23.23 -2.58 10.29
N ASN A 577 -23.16 -1.28 10.61
CA ASN A 577 -22.95 -0.75 11.94
C ASN A 577 -24.24 -0.10 12.51
N CYS A 578 -25.41 -0.38 11.89
CA CYS A 578 -26.70 0.00 12.45
C CYS A 578 -27.11 -0.94 13.59
N ASP A 579 -27.96 -0.44 14.49
CA ASP A 579 -28.51 -1.21 15.60
C ASP A 579 -29.48 -2.29 15.14
N GLU A 580 -30.21 -2.03 14.06
CA GLU A 580 -31.19 -2.93 13.44
C GLU A 580 -31.30 -2.66 11.95
N VAL A 581 -31.68 -3.69 11.21
CA VAL A 581 -32.04 -3.58 9.78
C VAL A 581 -33.45 -4.09 9.56
N GLU A 582 -34.26 -3.28 8.88
CA GLU A 582 -35.57 -3.64 8.41
C GLU A 582 -35.51 -4.03 6.93
N LEU A 583 -35.97 -5.24 6.61
CA LEU A 583 -36.24 -5.69 5.27
C LEU A 583 -37.75 -5.57 4.99
N LYS A 584 -38.12 -4.71 4.05
CA LYS A 584 -39.45 -4.66 3.46
C LYS A 584 -39.42 -5.39 2.13
N TYR A 585 -40.21 -6.44 1.99
CA TYR A 585 -40.27 -7.29 0.81
C TYR A 585 -41.75 -7.54 0.47
N GLY A 586 -42.25 -6.92 -0.59
CA GLY A 586 -43.66 -6.89 -0.89
C GLY A 586 -44.48 -6.32 0.29
N LEU A 587 -45.36 -7.15 0.86
CA LEU A 587 -46.15 -6.81 2.06
C LEU A 587 -45.47 -7.22 3.37
N LEU A 588 -44.38 -7.96 3.30
CA LEU A 588 -43.67 -8.43 4.49
C LEU A 588 -42.70 -7.35 5.00
N VAL A 589 -42.65 -7.21 6.31
CA VAL A 589 -41.70 -6.34 7.00
C VAL A 589 -41.05 -7.13 8.12
N LYS A 590 -39.71 -7.24 8.08
CA LYS A 590 -38.91 -7.94 9.09
C LYS A 590 -37.82 -7.01 9.59
N ARG A 591 -37.80 -6.77 10.89
CA ARG A 591 -36.79 -5.97 11.58
C ARG A 591 -35.95 -6.87 12.45
N VAL A 592 -34.62 -6.87 12.22
CA VAL A 592 -33.67 -7.84 12.79
C VAL A 592 -32.46 -7.09 13.31
N GLY A 593 -31.99 -7.45 14.49
CA GLY A 593 -30.77 -6.94 15.11
C GLY A 593 -29.53 -7.71 14.71
N PRO A 594 -28.33 -7.24 15.13
CA PRO A 594 -27.04 -7.88 14.85
C PRO A 594 -26.96 -9.31 15.40
N ASP A 595 -26.30 -10.19 14.66
CA ASP A 595 -26.06 -11.60 15.04
C ASP A 595 -24.91 -11.72 16.06
N ARG A 596 -25.21 -11.39 17.32
CA ARG A 596 -24.27 -11.53 18.43
C ARG A 596 -24.12 -12.97 18.93
N GLU A 597 -24.92 -13.90 18.44
CA GLU A 597 -24.79 -15.32 18.77
C GLU A 597 -23.58 -15.91 18.05
N ASN A 598 -23.42 -15.64 16.73
CA ASN A 598 -22.34 -16.18 15.92
C ASN A 598 -21.11 -15.25 15.89
N PHE A 599 -21.30 -13.94 16.07
CA PHE A 599 -20.23 -12.94 16.03
C PHE A 599 -20.19 -12.07 17.29
N PRO A 600 -20.01 -12.66 18.50
CA PRO A 600 -20.12 -11.94 19.78
C PRO A 600 -19.03 -10.90 20.01
N HIS A 601 -17.88 -11.00 19.31
CA HIS A 601 -16.68 -10.22 19.59
C HIS A 601 -16.46 -9.06 18.62
N LEU A 602 -17.13 -9.06 17.46
CA LEU A 602 -17.03 -7.93 16.53
C LEU A 602 -17.67 -6.66 17.16
N PRO A 603 -17.08 -5.47 16.97
CA PRO A 603 -17.70 -4.20 17.34
C PRO A 603 -19.12 -4.09 16.75
N HIS A 604 -19.25 -4.32 15.46
CA HIS A 604 -20.49 -4.29 14.70
C HIS A 604 -20.71 -5.64 13.99
N PRO A 605 -21.37 -6.62 14.65
CA PRO A 605 -21.74 -7.88 14.02
C PRO A 605 -22.72 -7.67 12.86
N PRO A 606 -22.68 -8.50 11.80
CA PRO A 606 -23.65 -8.40 10.72
C PRO A 606 -25.07 -8.71 11.22
N VAL A 607 -26.07 -8.20 10.52
CA VAL A 607 -27.44 -8.67 10.65
C VAL A 607 -27.63 -9.88 9.73
N VAL A 608 -28.17 -10.98 10.25
CA VAL A 608 -28.48 -12.18 9.47
C VAL A 608 -29.98 -12.42 9.45
N ILE A 609 -30.58 -12.26 8.27
CA ILE A 609 -32.00 -12.51 8.04
C ILE A 609 -32.13 -13.90 7.43
N ASP A 610 -32.76 -14.82 8.14
CA ASP A 610 -32.90 -16.21 7.72
C ASP A 610 -34.33 -16.75 7.92
N HIS A 611 -34.50 -18.06 7.69
CA HIS A 611 -35.80 -18.74 7.75
C HIS A 611 -36.48 -18.63 9.14
N ARG A 612 -35.74 -18.37 10.22
CA ARG A 612 -36.30 -18.20 11.58
C ARG A 612 -37.17 -16.94 11.70
N HIS A 613 -36.96 -15.97 10.81
CA HIS A 613 -37.68 -14.71 10.77
C HIS A 613 -39.00 -14.76 9.99
N PHE A 614 -39.29 -15.89 9.34
CA PHE A 614 -40.45 -16.05 8.47
C PHE A 614 -41.30 -17.26 8.85
N THR A 615 -42.61 -17.16 8.64
CA THR A 615 -43.51 -18.32 8.70
C THR A 615 -43.46 -19.09 7.39
N LYS A 616 -43.97 -20.34 7.42
CA LYS A 616 -44.08 -21.16 6.21
C LYS A 616 -44.98 -20.51 5.13
N ASP A 617 -46.07 -19.86 5.58
CA ASP A 617 -47.03 -19.21 4.70
C ASP A 617 -46.43 -17.96 4.02
N GLU A 618 -45.57 -17.22 4.74
CA GLU A 618 -44.84 -16.06 4.19
C GLU A 618 -43.79 -16.48 3.13
N LEU A 619 -43.14 -17.65 3.32
CA LEU A 619 -42.14 -18.15 2.38
C LEU A 619 -42.76 -18.80 1.13
N GLY A 620 -44.00 -19.35 1.23
CA GLY A 620 -44.65 -20.06 0.14
C GLY A 620 -43.95 -21.37 -0.26
N VAL A 621 -44.42 -22.03 -1.33
CA VAL A 621 -43.94 -23.35 -1.79
C VAL A 621 -42.52 -23.31 -2.36
N TRP A 622 -42.13 -22.23 -3.02
CA TRP A 622 -40.83 -22.03 -3.65
C TRP A 622 -40.00 -20.94 -2.96
N GLY A 623 -40.25 -20.68 -1.69
CA GLY A 623 -39.72 -19.54 -1.01
C GLY A 623 -40.56 -18.29 -1.27
N MET A 624 -39.95 -17.11 -1.11
CA MET A 624 -40.64 -15.83 -1.23
C MET A 624 -41.06 -15.55 -2.69
N LYS A 625 -42.23 -14.92 -2.87
CA LYS A 625 -42.61 -14.35 -4.16
C LYS A 625 -41.56 -13.32 -4.57
N TRP A 626 -41.15 -13.30 -5.84
CA TRP A 626 -40.07 -12.41 -6.27
C TRP A 626 -40.61 -10.99 -6.50
N GLU A 627 -40.19 -10.07 -5.65
CA GLU A 627 -40.62 -8.66 -5.62
C GLU A 627 -39.45 -7.75 -5.26
N ASP A 628 -39.65 -6.44 -5.42
CA ASP A 628 -38.70 -5.42 -4.95
C ASP A 628 -38.48 -5.54 -3.44
N ALA A 629 -37.28 -5.23 -3.01
CA ALA A 629 -36.92 -5.12 -1.60
C ALA A 629 -36.44 -3.72 -1.24
N ALA A 630 -36.74 -3.31 -0.02
CA ALA A 630 -36.16 -2.12 0.59
C ALA A 630 -35.51 -2.52 1.94
N PHE A 631 -34.31 -2.03 2.13
CA PHE A 631 -33.56 -2.17 3.37
C PHE A 631 -33.48 -0.81 4.06
N THR A 632 -33.76 -0.77 5.35
CA THR A 632 -33.61 0.44 6.18
C THR A 632 -32.81 0.11 7.41
N GLY A 633 -31.65 0.76 7.58
CA GLY A 633 -30.84 0.68 8.77
C GLY A 633 -31.27 1.72 9.81
N PHE A 634 -31.30 1.32 11.09
CA PHE A 634 -31.70 2.18 12.19
C PHE A 634 -30.58 2.35 13.20
N ILE A 635 -30.42 3.57 13.70
CA ILE A 635 -29.55 3.93 14.81
C ILE A 635 -30.41 4.68 15.82
N ASP A 636 -30.40 4.28 17.09
CA ASP A 636 -31.24 4.85 18.14
C ASP A 636 -32.72 4.93 17.74
N GLY A 637 -33.22 3.91 17.02
CA GLY A 637 -34.59 3.82 16.53
C GLY A 637 -34.95 4.75 15.37
N LYS A 638 -34.01 5.53 14.82
CA LYS A 638 -34.19 6.42 13.69
C LYS A 638 -33.59 5.82 12.42
N ALA A 639 -34.25 5.98 11.28
CA ALA A 639 -33.73 5.57 10.00
C ALA A 639 -32.46 6.38 9.66
N ALA A 640 -31.34 5.68 9.45
CA ALA A 640 -30.02 6.25 9.19
C ALA A 640 -29.49 5.90 7.78
N ALA A 641 -29.91 4.76 7.23
CA ALA A 641 -29.53 4.33 5.87
C ALA A 641 -30.74 3.69 5.17
N SER A 642 -30.79 3.78 3.85
CA SER A 642 -31.82 3.10 3.05
C SER A 642 -31.25 2.63 1.71
N LEU A 643 -31.71 1.47 1.25
CA LEU A 643 -31.34 0.88 -0.03
C LEU A 643 -32.55 0.20 -0.64
N ARG A 644 -32.77 0.37 -1.94
CA ARG A 644 -33.79 -0.37 -2.68
C ARG A 644 -33.13 -1.30 -3.67
N MET A 645 -33.65 -2.51 -3.76
CA MET A 645 -33.32 -3.49 -4.79
C MET A 645 -34.54 -3.86 -5.61
N VAL A 646 -34.38 -3.99 -6.91
CA VAL A 646 -35.49 -4.27 -7.82
C VAL A 646 -35.46 -5.73 -8.27
N ALA A 647 -36.66 -6.32 -8.39
CA ALA A 647 -36.83 -7.70 -8.81
C ALA A 647 -36.59 -7.92 -10.32
N ASP A 648 -36.69 -6.85 -11.11
CA ASP A 648 -36.48 -6.85 -12.55
C ASP A 648 -35.50 -5.71 -12.95
N PRO A 649 -34.19 -5.87 -12.64
CA PRO A 649 -33.20 -4.83 -12.91
C PRO A 649 -32.94 -4.71 -14.43
N VAL A 650 -32.91 -3.46 -14.91
CA VAL A 650 -32.54 -3.12 -16.28
C VAL A 650 -31.47 -2.02 -16.29
N PRO A 651 -30.57 -2.03 -17.28
CA PRO A 651 -29.53 -1.01 -17.37
C PRO A 651 -30.13 0.35 -17.76
N THR A 652 -29.96 1.35 -16.90
CA THR A 652 -30.50 2.70 -17.09
C THR A 652 -29.43 3.78 -17.11
N THR A 653 -28.34 3.60 -16.39
CA THR A 653 -27.36 4.68 -16.18
C THR A 653 -25.94 4.15 -16.36
N LEU A 654 -25.14 4.88 -17.13
CA LEU A 654 -23.70 4.78 -17.15
C LEU A 654 -23.15 5.81 -16.16
N GLU A 655 -22.60 5.34 -15.04
CA GLU A 655 -21.93 6.18 -14.07
C GLU A 655 -20.44 6.26 -14.37
N VAL A 656 -19.87 7.45 -14.38
CA VAL A 656 -18.43 7.69 -14.57
C VAL A 656 -17.96 8.67 -13.50
N VAL A 657 -17.07 8.22 -12.61
CA VAL A 657 -16.61 9.01 -11.45
C VAL A 657 -15.10 8.97 -11.36
N ALA A 658 -14.46 10.14 -11.24
CA ALA A 658 -13.04 10.25 -10.90
C ALA A 658 -12.86 10.49 -9.42
N ASP A 659 -11.76 9.98 -8.85
CA ASP A 659 -11.41 10.21 -7.44
C ASP A 659 -11.17 11.70 -7.16
N ASN A 660 -10.59 12.44 -8.11
CA ASN A 660 -10.32 13.88 -8.01
C ASN A 660 -10.61 14.57 -9.35
N ALA A 661 -11.13 15.78 -9.30
CA ALA A 661 -11.35 16.61 -10.48
C ALA A 661 -10.12 17.42 -10.90
N THR A 662 -9.15 17.60 -10.02
CA THR A 662 -7.95 18.41 -10.25
C THR A 662 -6.69 17.58 -10.02
N LEU A 663 -5.79 17.60 -11.01
CA LEU A 663 -4.50 16.95 -10.97
C LEU A 663 -3.38 17.99 -11.05
N ARG A 664 -2.19 17.63 -10.59
CA ARG A 664 -0.98 18.43 -10.84
C ARG A 664 -0.52 18.20 -12.27
N ALA A 665 -0.17 19.27 -12.97
CA ALA A 665 0.38 19.17 -14.32
C ALA A 665 1.76 18.48 -14.31
N GLU A 666 2.60 18.85 -13.36
CA GLU A 666 3.96 18.33 -13.23
C GLU A 666 3.98 16.98 -12.49
N GLY A 667 5.03 16.21 -12.75
CA GLY A 667 5.35 14.98 -12.00
C GLY A 667 4.47 13.78 -12.34
N ARG A 668 3.83 13.78 -13.50
CA ARG A 668 2.98 12.66 -13.98
C ARG A 668 1.95 12.24 -12.94
N ASP A 669 1.13 13.18 -12.53
CA ASP A 669 0.05 12.93 -11.59
C ASP A 669 -1.02 12.04 -12.21
N SER A 670 -1.66 11.20 -11.40
CA SER A 670 -2.61 10.21 -11.90
C SER A 670 -3.90 10.19 -11.08
N VAL A 671 -5.01 9.95 -11.76
CA VAL A 671 -6.32 9.80 -11.15
C VAL A 671 -7.02 8.55 -11.64
N ARG A 672 -7.66 7.84 -10.73
CA ARG A 672 -8.53 6.71 -11.05
C ARG A 672 -9.89 7.22 -11.49
N VAL A 673 -10.42 6.60 -12.55
CA VAL A 673 -11.81 6.77 -13.01
C VAL A 673 -12.51 5.42 -12.92
N ILE A 674 -13.65 5.39 -12.25
CA ILE A 674 -14.52 4.22 -12.11
C ILE A 674 -15.72 4.38 -13.05
N VAL A 675 -16.07 3.29 -13.72
CA VAL A 675 -17.21 3.21 -14.64
C VAL A 675 -18.13 2.09 -14.18
N ARG A 676 -19.41 2.38 -13.99
CA ARG A 676 -20.43 1.42 -13.55
C ARG A 676 -21.68 1.49 -14.41
N ALA A 677 -22.25 0.33 -14.66
CA ALA A 677 -23.59 0.22 -15.23
C ALA A 677 -24.61 0.02 -14.11
N LEU A 678 -25.55 0.95 -13.98
CA LEU A 678 -26.53 0.95 -12.90
C LEU A 678 -27.92 0.63 -13.38
N ASP A 679 -28.72 -0.01 -12.51
CA ASP A 679 -30.13 -0.25 -12.69
C ASP A 679 -30.98 0.98 -12.34
N GLN A 680 -32.30 0.86 -12.44
CA GLN A 680 -33.27 1.89 -12.11
C GLN A 680 -33.35 2.28 -10.62
N ALA A 681 -32.68 1.54 -9.73
CA ALA A 681 -32.57 1.87 -8.32
C ALA A 681 -31.14 2.35 -7.94
N GLY A 682 -30.24 2.45 -8.92
CA GLY A 682 -28.85 2.88 -8.72
C GLY A 682 -27.91 1.78 -8.26
N ASN A 683 -28.31 0.51 -8.35
CA ASN A 683 -27.41 -0.61 -8.03
C ASN A 683 -26.61 -1.03 -9.26
N VAL A 684 -25.38 -1.50 -9.03
CA VAL A 684 -24.55 -2.06 -10.09
C VAL A 684 -25.19 -3.35 -10.62
N LEU A 685 -25.17 -3.52 -11.93
CA LEU A 685 -25.68 -4.68 -12.64
C LEU A 685 -24.58 -5.75 -12.77
N PRO A 686 -24.50 -6.75 -11.87
CA PRO A 686 -23.34 -7.62 -11.74
C PRO A 686 -23.09 -8.55 -12.94
N PHE A 687 -24.06 -8.74 -13.82
CA PHE A 687 -23.98 -9.63 -14.98
C PHE A 687 -23.82 -8.89 -16.30
N LEU A 688 -23.66 -7.55 -16.27
CA LEU A 688 -23.40 -6.77 -17.48
C LEU A 688 -21.91 -6.80 -17.81
N ASN A 689 -21.58 -7.36 -18.99
CA ASN A 689 -20.19 -7.52 -19.47
C ASN A 689 -19.97 -6.80 -20.82
N ASP A 690 -20.72 -5.74 -21.07
CA ASP A 690 -20.59 -4.94 -22.28
C ASP A 690 -19.26 -4.21 -22.33
N ALA A 691 -18.80 -3.89 -23.55
CA ALA A 691 -17.63 -3.03 -23.73
C ALA A 691 -17.99 -1.55 -23.60
N VAL A 692 -17.03 -0.77 -23.15
CA VAL A 692 -17.04 0.70 -23.16
C VAL A 692 -15.80 1.22 -23.86
N ASP A 693 -15.97 2.29 -24.63
CA ASP A 693 -14.88 3.00 -25.29
C ASP A 693 -14.55 4.29 -24.52
N VAL A 694 -13.25 4.53 -24.28
CA VAL A 694 -12.75 5.68 -23.54
C VAL A 694 -11.97 6.57 -24.49
N THR A 695 -12.30 7.86 -24.51
CA THR A 695 -11.56 8.86 -25.26
C THR A 695 -11.10 9.98 -24.33
N VAL A 696 -9.83 10.36 -24.41
CA VAL A 696 -9.23 11.41 -23.59
C VAL A 696 -8.74 12.54 -24.49
N THR A 697 -9.05 13.77 -24.13
CA THR A 697 -8.52 14.98 -24.79
C THR A 697 -7.98 15.96 -23.75
N GLY A 698 -6.98 16.76 -24.14
CA GLY A 698 -6.28 17.65 -23.22
C GLY A 698 -4.95 17.05 -22.71
N PRO A 699 -4.32 17.66 -21.68
CA PRO A 699 -2.98 17.29 -21.23
C PRO A 699 -2.96 16.06 -20.31
N ALA A 700 -3.59 14.97 -20.75
CA ALA A 700 -3.57 13.68 -20.06
C ALA A 700 -3.55 12.52 -21.06
N ARG A 701 -3.08 11.37 -20.63
CA ARG A 701 -3.13 10.11 -21.37
C ARG A 701 -3.87 9.03 -20.56
N LEU A 702 -4.50 8.12 -21.27
CA LEU A 702 -5.07 6.91 -20.68
C LEU A 702 -3.94 5.91 -20.36
N LEU A 703 -3.97 5.32 -19.18
CA LEU A 703 -3.13 4.18 -18.82
C LEU A 703 -3.89 2.88 -19.09
N GLY A 704 -3.52 2.19 -20.16
CA GLY A 704 -4.18 0.98 -20.64
C GLY A 704 -4.94 1.19 -21.96
N PRO A 705 -5.79 0.23 -22.37
CA PRO A 705 -6.48 0.26 -23.65
C PRO A 705 -7.67 1.23 -23.67
N GLU A 706 -7.98 1.77 -24.86
CA GLU A 706 -9.13 2.66 -25.08
C GLU A 706 -10.47 1.91 -24.99
N ARG A 707 -10.47 0.59 -25.17
CA ARG A 707 -11.65 -0.27 -25.06
C ARG A 707 -11.53 -1.17 -23.85
N LEU A 708 -12.45 -1.02 -22.91
CA LEU A 708 -12.55 -1.78 -21.69
C LEU A 708 -13.81 -2.63 -21.69
N VAL A 709 -13.86 -3.65 -20.84
CA VAL A 709 -15.02 -4.53 -20.66
C VAL A 709 -15.44 -4.46 -19.19
N PHE A 710 -16.74 -4.39 -18.94
CA PHE A 710 -17.27 -4.54 -17.59
C PHE A 710 -16.98 -5.93 -17.05
N GLN A 711 -16.60 -5.99 -15.79
CA GLN A 711 -16.50 -7.21 -14.99
C GLN A 711 -17.39 -7.03 -13.76
N GLY A 712 -18.48 -7.80 -13.68
CA GLY A 712 -19.44 -7.59 -12.62
C GLY A 712 -20.19 -6.24 -12.72
N GLY A 713 -20.42 -5.73 -13.93
CA GLY A 713 -21.11 -4.47 -14.19
C GLY A 713 -20.28 -3.21 -13.94
N SER A 714 -19.00 -3.37 -13.70
CA SER A 714 -18.08 -2.27 -13.41
C SER A 714 -16.70 -2.46 -14.06
N THR A 715 -15.99 -1.38 -14.26
CA THR A 715 -14.58 -1.37 -14.70
C THR A 715 -13.92 -0.08 -14.21
N GLY A 716 -12.63 0.09 -14.48
CA GLY A 716 -11.92 1.31 -14.16
C GLY A 716 -10.69 1.51 -15.03
N PHE A 717 -10.11 2.68 -14.93
CA PHE A 717 -8.86 3.04 -15.58
C PHE A 717 -8.18 4.18 -14.82
N TRP A 718 -6.94 4.44 -15.15
CA TRP A 718 -6.21 5.62 -14.67
C TRP A 718 -5.90 6.57 -15.83
N LEU A 719 -5.93 7.83 -15.52
CA LEU A 719 -5.39 8.90 -16.36
C LEU A 719 -4.11 9.42 -15.73
N GLU A 720 -3.20 9.86 -16.57
CA GLU A 720 -1.93 10.44 -16.15
C GLU A 720 -1.68 11.75 -16.89
N THR A 721 -1.26 12.80 -16.18
CA THR A 721 -0.93 14.10 -16.77
C THR A 721 0.33 14.03 -17.62
N THR A 722 0.41 14.85 -18.67
CA THR A 722 1.52 14.87 -19.65
C THR A 722 2.52 16.02 -19.45
N GLY A 723 2.42 16.74 -18.34
CA GLY A 723 3.34 17.84 -17.99
C GLY A 723 2.80 19.24 -18.31
N ALA A 724 1.66 19.36 -19.02
CA ALA A 724 1.06 20.64 -19.35
C ALA A 724 -0.19 20.93 -18.49
N ALA A 725 -0.40 22.18 -18.10
CA ALA A 725 -1.63 22.61 -17.49
C ALA A 725 -2.75 22.80 -18.52
N GLY A 726 -3.99 22.52 -18.14
CA GLY A 726 -5.17 22.70 -19.02
C GLY A 726 -6.35 21.84 -18.64
N GLY A 727 -7.46 22.03 -19.33
CA GLY A 727 -8.66 21.20 -19.20
C GLY A 727 -8.46 19.82 -19.81
N ILE A 728 -8.96 18.79 -19.14
CA ILE A 728 -8.95 17.39 -19.57
C ILE A 728 -10.41 16.96 -19.73
N ALA A 729 -10.78 16.46 -20.91
CA ALA A 729 -12.11 15.89 -21.10
C ALA A 729 -12.00 14.38 -21.38
N VAL A 730 -12.80 13.62 -20.68
CA VAL A 730 -12.89 12.16 -20.79
C VAL A 730 -14.30 11.81 -21.25
N ALA A 731 -14.43 11.12 -22.36
CA ALA A 731 -15.71 10.58 -22.80
C ALA A 731 -15.68 9.04 -22.67
N VAL A 732 -16.67 8.50 -21.98
CA VAL A 732 -16.89 7.05 -21.87
C VAL A 732 -18.18 6.71 -22.57
N THR A 733 -18.13 5.80 -23.54
CA THR A 733 -19.26 5.45 -24.40
C THR A 733 -19.60 3.98 -24.31
N SER A 734 -20.83 3.67 -23.95
CA SER A 734 -21.44 2.34 -24.00
C SER A 734 -22.44 2.29 -25.13
N THR A 735 -22.47 1.22 -25.90
CA THR A 735 -23.46 1.02 -26.97
C THR A 735 -24.91 0.94 -26.45
N ARG A 736 -25.07 0.52 -25.19
CA ARG A 736 -26.37 0.33 -24.54
C ARG A 736 -26.83 1.56 -23.73
N LEU A 737 -25.86 2.21 -23.03
CA LEU A 737 -26.15 3.25 -22.04
C LEU A 737 -25.79 4.67 -22.52
N GLY A 738 -25.36 4.81 -23.79
CA GLY A 738 -24.95 6.11 -24.33
C GLY A 738 -23.58 6.57 -23.88
N SER A 739 -23.33 7.86 -23.88
CA SER A 739 -22.04 8.48 -23.59
C SER A 739 -22.13 9.44 -22.41
N VAL A 740 -21.14 9.34 -21.53
CA VAL A 740 -20.95 10.26 -20.40
C VAL A 740 -19.63 10.99 -20.58
N ARG A 741 -19.62 12.29 -20.33
CA ARG A 741 -18.45 13.16 -20.38
C ARG A 741 -18.08 13.63 -18.97
N LEU A 742 -16.81 13.47 -18.62
CA LEU A 742 -16.22 13.92 -17.37
C LEU A 742 -15.19 15.02 -17.69
N GLU A 743 -15.24 16.12 -16.96
CA GLU A 743 -14.30 17.24 -17.08
C GLU A 743 -13.38 17.28 -15.88
N LEU A 744 -12.07 17.27 -16.14
CA LEU A 744 -11.02 17.37 -15.15
C LEU A 744 -10.06 18.51 -15.52
N SER A 745 -9.14 18.86 -14.65
CA SER A 745 -8.13 19.88 -14.92
C SER A 745 -6.74 19.46 -14.44
N ALA A 746 -5.73 19.73 -15.26
CA ALA A 746 -4.35 19.72 -14.84
C ALA A 746 -3.93 21.16 -14.48
N VAL A 747 -3.48 21.38 -13.26
CA VAL A 747 -3.05 22.69 -12.76
C VAL A 747 -1.55 22.69 -12.48
N ALA A 748 -0.87 23.79 -12.83
CA ALA A 748 0.50 23.98 -12.41
C ALA A 748 0.55 24.06 -10.87
N SER A 749 1.48 23.35 -10.25
CA SER A 749 1.71 23.54 -8.82
C SER A 749 2.14 25.00 -8.59
N GLU A 750 1.50 25.70 -7.66
CA GLU A 750 2.11 26.93 -7.13
C GLU A 750 3.51 26.53 -6.67
N ALA A 751 4.53 27.19 -7.26
CA ALA A 751 5.90 26.93 -6.88
C ALA A 751 5.96 27.06 -5.36
N ALA A 752 6.21 25.96 -4.66
CA ALA A 752 6.43 26.00 -3.24
C ALA A 752 7.56 27.01 -3.05
N ALA A 753 7.23 28.14 -2.45
CA ALA A 753 8.22 29.14 -2.13
C ALA A 753 9.30 28.44 -1.29
N ALA A 754 10.52 28.39 -1.85
CA ALA A 754 11.66 27.63 -1.39
C ALA A 754 12.04 27.95 0.06
#